data_a25fab40475def7d5ca63053868e2068
#
_entry.id   a25fab40475def7d5ca63053868e2068
#
_cell.length_a   1.000
_cell.length_b   1.000
_cell.length_c   1.000
_cell.angle_alpha   90.00
_cell.angle_beta   90.00
_cell.angle_gamma   90.00
#
_symmetry.space_group_name_H-M   'P 1'
#
loop_
_entity.id
_entity.type
_entity.pdbx_description
1 polymer ?
#
loop_
_entity_poly.entity_id
_entity_poly.type
_entity_poly.pdbx_seq_one_letter_code
_entity_poly.pdbx_strand_id
1 'polypeptide(L)'
;MTRAKRVRTRLGWRWLTALGMAMSLLAGIVVSDSSKAQNAAKPQASNNSALSKYAWDVTAAAEQGRFDALTERREETNRAIEILSGAQKNNAVVLTDSQAVRDLVTAGVALRIVKGDVPETLYGKRLFKVNLEALFHDSKNASDLVNNISAILSDIAQSDSKFILLIDPIQSLVGPSSAFDGAASAILRDAIKNGDVQCLGASSNIAFQENVTSDESLAPLFAGVEMQEVSDAKSQQAEESTKQTNAEEFVGDKVSADLRELIDSRNAPARVKAILQVDDTNSKALQAQLSKYGVNVEAQMPQFGTLAVDIPTNAIEKIADGATTNYMSLDRQINGLGHVEETTGDEAMLAQPGNAALDGSAIGVAILDSGVSSKHRSLAGRIVYSRDFTGEGTTEDLYGHGTFVASMVASKHGSYGGIATGANLVNFRVLNSRGTGSLSALLKALDAVMANRTTYNIRVVNVSLGTASVDSYKNDPLCRAVRRLADAGIVVVAAAGNDGKDALHPKVYGRIHSPGNEPSAITVGAANTFGSDARNDDTVTTFSSRGPTRSFWKDSRGVKHYDNLIKPDLVAPGNKIIGAAAPNNKLLQLNPDLVVGRGNMRLSGTSVSAPIVAGAVAVLLEANPRLTPNMVKMILMYTAQSLAKFNTFEQGAGELNLEGAVRLAKLVRTDLSSKTRVGAPLLTSAPPTPQSTIAGHTFKWSQGVLFKYDWAKGSDLITKYQAIYGLGVLLSDGVLLSDGVLICDAKMLSGGVLVSDNIMISNGITISDGVVLMTSGVLIGDGVLLADGIVISDGIVTSDGIVTSDGIVTSDGIVISDSLLSGDNTAFMLPE
;
A
#
# COMPACT_ATOMS: atom_id res chain seq x y z
N MET A 1 19.17 -70.19 -17.15
CA MET A 1 20.29 -70.70 -16.29
C MET A 1 21.13 -69.46 -15.90
N THR A 2 21.33 -69.04 -14.73
CA THR A 2 21.19 -69.55 -13.36
C THR A 2 21.29 -68.35 -12.38
N ARG A 3 20.42 -68.44 -11.37
CA ARG A 3 20.60 -68.03 -9.99
C ARG A 3 20.77 -66.52 -9.60
N ALA A 4 19.65 -65.97 -9.09
CA ALA A 4 19.61 -64.96 -8.07
C ALA A 4 20.30 -65.35 -6.79
N LYS A 5 20.98 -64.40 -6.12
CA LYS A 5 21.28 -64.47 -4.70
C LYS A 5 20.71 -63.22 -3.96
N ARG A 6 19.74 -63.50 -3.09
CA ARG A 6 19.22 -62.62 -2.05
C ARG A 6 20.32 -62.37 -1.01
N VAL A 7 20.58 -61.09 -0.72
CA VAL A 7 21.20 -60.69 0.54
C VAL A 7 20.16 -59.84 1.29
N ARG A 8 19.58 -60.41 2.34
CA ARG A 8 18.86 -59.72 3.37
C ARG A 8 19.85 -59.10 4.34
N THR A 9 19.95 -57.79 4.46
CA THR A 9 20.61 -57.13 5.56
C THR A 9 19.59 -56.67 6.60
N ARG A 10 19.66 -57.27 7.76
CA ARG A 10 19.04 -56.90 9.02
C ARG A 10 19.67 -55.56 9.50
N LEU A 11 19.01 -54.40 9.18
CA LEU A 11 19.36 -53.15 9.85
C LEU A 11 18.09 -52.23 9.79
N GLY A 12 17.10 -52.51 10.59
CA GLY A 12 15.86 -51.70 10.57
C GLY A 12 15.12 -51.63 11.93
N TRP A 13 15.62 -52.30 12.95
CA TRP A 13 14.83 -52.37 14.21
C TRP A 13 15.57 -51.85 15.45
N ARG A 14 16.70 -51.21 15.33
CA ARG A 14 17.40 -50.59 16.46
C ARG A 14 17.27 -49.07 16.61
N TRP A 15 16.59 -48.41 15.69
CA TRP A 15 16.32 -46.95 15.76
C TRP A 15 14.91 -46.56 16.23
N LEU A 16 13.96 -47.48 16.20
CA LEU A 16 12.60 -47.24 16.71
C LEU A 16 12.45 -47.45 18.23
N THR A 17 13.38 -48.12 18.87
CA THR A 17 13.38 -48.24 20.33
C THR A 17 14.18 -47.18 21.06
N ALA A 18 15.05 -46.41 20.36
CA ALA A 18 15.75 -45.27 20.92
C ALA A 18 14.96 -43.99 20.92
N LEU A 19 13.96 -43.82 20.02
CA LEU A 19 13.09 -42.64 20.01
C LEU A 19 11.94 -42.74 21.03
N GLY A 20 11.56 -43.96 21.40
CA GLY A 20 10.51 -44.22 22.42
C GLY A 20 11.00 -44.02 23.86
N MET A 21 12.31 -44.17 24.14
CA MET A 21 12.88 -43.92 25.48
C MET A 21 13.32 -42.47 25.70
N ALA A 22 13.53 -41.68 24.66
CA ALA A 22 13.85 -40.23 24.79
C ALA A 22 12.62 -39.35 25.07
N MET A 23 11.41 -39.78 24.69
CA MET A 23 10.19 -39.06 25.03
C MET A 23 9.60 -39.41 26.38
N SER A 24 10.04 -40.54 27.02
CA SER A 24 9.62 -40.90 28.38
C SER A 24 10.51 -40.37 29.50
N LEU A 25 11.67 -39.78 29.16
CA LEU A 25 12.60 -39.17 30.14
C LEU A 25 12.47 -37.65 30.20
N LEU A 26 11.68 -37.00 29.34
CA LEU A 26 11.38 -35.57 29.40
C LEU A 26 10.03 -35.25 30.08
N ALA A 27 9.28 -36.28 30.49
CA ALA A 27 8.04 -36.14 31.29
C ALA A 27 8.21 -36.37 32.79
N GLY A 28 9.48 -36.56 33.26
CA GLY A 28 9.76 -36.96 34.64
C GLY A 28 10.59 -36.00 35.49
N ILE A 29 10.90 -34.80 34.98
CA ILE A 29 11.70 -33.81 35.73
C ILE A 29 11.02 -32.43 35.67
N VAL A 30 9.83 -32.30 36.13
CA VAL A 30 9.24 -31.06 36.68
C VAL A 30 8.14 -31.45 37.69
N VAL A 31 8.55 -32.08 38.80
CA VAL A 31 7.75 -32.06 40.04
C VAL A 31 8.73 -32.16 41.21
N SER A 32 9.27 -31.07 41.68
CA SER A 32 9.51 -30.80 43.10
C SER A 32 10.09 -29.40 43.28
N ASP A 33 9.47 -28.70 44.16
CA ASP A 33 9.81 -27.42 44.79
C ASP A 33 9.34 -26.13 44.11
N SER A 34 8.10 -25.79 44.38
CA SER A 34 7.70 -24.45 44.87
C SER A 34 6.34 -24.51 45.54
N SER A 35 6.32 -25.00 46.79
CA SER A 35 5.27 -24.66 47.76
C SER A 35 5.54 -23.24 48.24
N LYS A 36 4.80 -22.29 47.72
CA LYS A 36 4.32 -21.02 48.26
C LYS A 36 4.20 -19.94 47.16
N ALA A 37 3.18 -20.06 46.30
CA ALA A 37 2.55 -18.91 45.70
C ALA A 37 1.05 -19.23 45.70
N GLN A 38 0.30 -18.47 46.42
CA GLN A 38 -1.15 -18.59 46.55
C GLN A 38 -1.80 -18.52 45.14
N ASN A 39 -2.64 -19.55 44.88
CA ASN A 39 -3.57 -19.57 43.78
C ASN A 39 -4.56 -18.39 43.87
N ALA A 40 -4.26 -17.28 43.23
CA ALA A 40 -5.29 -16.36 42.77
C ALA A 40 -5.75 -16.93 41.40
N ALA A 41 -6.94 -17.52 41.39
CA ALA A 41 -7.57 -17.98 40.16
C ALA A 41 -7.67 -16.78 39.18
N LYS A 42 -7.10 -16.92 37.98
CA LYS A 42 -7.28 -15.95 36.90
C LYS A 42 -8.79 -15.86 36.59
N PRO A 43 -9.42 -14.68 36.61
CA PRO A 43 -10.79 -14.55 36.20
C PRO A 43 -10.88 -14.76 34.69
N GLN A 44 -11.27 -15.94 34.24
CA GLN A 44 -11.74 -16.20 32.88
C GLN A 44 -13.23 -15.83 32.83
N ALA A 45 -13.58 -14.89 31.96
CA ALA A 45 -14.97 -14.68 31.58
C ALA A 45 -15.53 -16.02 31.07
N SER A 46 -16.73 -16.39 31.51
CA SER A 46 -17.40 -17.60 30.98
C SER A 46 -17.68 -17.37 29.50
N ASN A 47 -17.53 -18.40 28.65
CA ASN A 47 -17.71 -18.34 27.18
C ASN A 47 -19.12 -17.87 26.70
N ASN A 48 -19.99 -17.39 27.60
CA ASN A 48 -21.35 -16.91 27.31
C ASN A 48 -21.64 -15.56 28.02
N SER A 49 -20.62 -14.78 28.40
CA SER A 49 -20.82 -13.49 29.05
C SER A 49 -20.95 -12.35 28.01
N ALA A 50 -21.69 -11.29 28.36
CA ALA A 50 -21.82 -10.11 27.52
C ALA A 50 -20.44 -9.46 27.24
N LEU A 51 -19.55 -9.52 28.23
CA LEU A 51 -18.18 -9.01 28.10
C LEU A 51 -17.40 -9.79 27.03
N SER A 52 -17.52 -11.12 26.98
CA SER A 52 -16.86 -11.92 25.92
C SER A 52 -17.48 -11.73 24.54
N LYS A 53 -18.74 -11.32 24.46
CA LYS A 53 -19.45 -11.02 23.21
C LYS A 53 -19.13 -9.65 22.65
N TYR A 54 -19.00 -8.63 23.51
CA TYR A 54 -18.89 -7.23 23.12
C TYR A 54 -17.54 -6.59 23.47
N ALA A 55 -16.58 -7.34 23.98
CA ALA A 55 -15.26 -6.79 24.29
C ALA A 55 -14.12 -7.80 24.05
N TRP A 56 -12.99 -7.28 23.63
CA TRP A 56 -11.77 -8.06 23.36
C TRP A 56 -10.74 -7.82 24.46
N ASP A 57 -10.13 -8.88 24.97
CA ASP A 57 -9.12 -8.82 26.02
C ASP A 57 -7.74 -8.48 25.46
N VAL A 58 -7.36 -7.20 25.55
CA VAL A 58 -6.07 -6.67 25.09
C VAL A 58 -4.91 -7.19 25.94
N THR A 59 -5.12 -7.43 27.25
CA THR A 59 -4.07 -8.00 28.11
C THR A 59 -3.79 -9.45 27.80
N ALA A 60 -4.80 -10.23 27.41
CA ALA A 60 -4.57 -11.59 26.93
C ALA A 60 -3.72 -11.61 25.65
N ALA A 61 -3.92 -10.66 24.76
CA ALA A 61 -3.09 -10.51 23.57
C ALA A 61 -1.64 -10.11 23.91
N ALA A 62 -1.46 -9.25 24.91
CA ALA A 62 -0.14 -8.89 25.42
C ALA A 62 0.55 -10.09 26.09
N GLU A 63 -0.16 -10.92 26.87
CA GLU A 63 0.34 -12.18 27.45
C GLU A 63 0.82 -13.16 26.37
N GLN A 64 0.21 -13.14 25.17
CA GLN A 64 0.58 -13.96 24.04
C GLN A 64 1.76 -13.41 23.23
N GLY A 65 2.34 -12.27 23.64
CA GLY A 65 3.48 -11.64 22.95
C GLY A 65 3.11 -10.86 21.67
N ARG A 66 1.82 -10.63 21.41
CA ARG A 66 1.37 -9.95 20.17
C ARG A 66 1.88 -8.52 20.03
N PHE A 67 2.30 -7.89 21.11
CA PHE A 67 2.76 -6.49 21.13
C PHE A 67 4.26 -6.34 21.36
N ASP A 68 5.03 -7.43 21.49
CA ASP A 68 6.46 -7.38 21.87
C ASP A 68 7.35 -6.67 20.82
N ALA A 69 6.90 -6.62 19.56
CA ALA A 69 7.61 -5.94 18.48
C ALA A 69 7.23 -4.45 18.32
N LEU A 70 6.26 -3.95 19.10
CA LEU A 70 5.80 -2.57 18.98
C LEU A 70 6.75 -1.61 19.70
N THR A 71 7.05 -0.47 19.08
CA THR A 71 7.79 0.62 19.73
C THR A 71 6.84 1.37 20.67
N GLU A 72 7.03 1.22 21.94
CA GLU A 72 6.20 1.85 22.99
C GLU A 72 6.28 3.38 22.93
N ARG A 73 5.13 4.05 22.97
CA ARG A 73 4.99 5.47 23.27
C ARG A 73 5.12 5.68 24.79
N ARG A 74 6.36 5.64 25.27
CA ARG A 74 6.67 5.50 26.71
C ARG A 74 6.11 6.62 27.57
N GLU A 75 6.17 7.85 27.11
CA GLU A 75 5.72 9.01 27.91
C GLU A 75 4.19 9.06 28.04
N GLU A 76 3.50 8.88 26.93
CA GLU A 76 2.03 8.86 26.92
C GLU A 76 1.47 7.63 27.63
N THR A 77 2.14 6.48 27.48
CA THR A 77 1.82 5.26 28.24
C THR A 77 1.99 5.47 29.74
N ASN A 78 3.08 6.13 30.17
CA ASN A 78 3.31 6.48 31.59
C ASN A 78 2.21 7.39 32.13
N ARG A 79 1.84 8.44 31.39
CA ARG A 79 0.74 9.35 31.77
C ARG A 79 -0.60 8.63 31.88
N ALA A 80 -0.91 7.74 30.92
CA ALA A 80 -2.12 6.94 30.99
C ALA A 80 -2.14 6.05 32.24
N ILE A 81 -1.02 5.40 32.56
CA ILE A 81 -0.86 4.56 33.77
C ILE A 81 -0.97 5.42 35.04
N GLU A 82 -0.35 6.59 35.08
CA GLU A 82 -0.41 7.53 36.19
C GLU A 82 -1.86 7.94 36.47
N ILE A 83 -2.61 8.36 35.45
CA ILE A 83 -4.03 8.72 35.57
C ILE A 83 -4.83 7.50 36.07
N LEU A 84 -4.69 6.34 35.40
CA LEU A 84 -5.41 5.12 35.79
C LEU A 84 -5.10 4.64 37.18
N SER A 85 -3.93 4.94 37.75
CA SER A 85 -3.55 4.59 39.13
C SER A 85 -3.96 5.63 40.19
N GLY A 86 -4.44 6.80 39.76
CA GLY A 86 -4.83 7.91 40.59
C GLY A 86 -6.06 7.63 41.49
N ALA A 87 -6.19 8.35 42.61
CA ALA A 87 -7.33 8.26 43.50
C ALA A 87 -8.55 9.08 43.01
N GLN A 88 -8.34 10.08 42.17
CA GLN A 88 -9.37 10.94 41.56
C GLN A 88 -9.10 11.10 40.08
N LYS A 89 -10.14 11.28 39.27
CA LYS A 89 -10.03 11.34 37.79
C LYS A 89 -9.23 10.18 37.23
N ASN A 90 -9.50 8.99 37.71
CA ASN A 90 -8.73 7.79 37.37
C ASN A 90 -9.16 7.11 36.04
N ASN A 91 -9.81 7.86 35.16
CA ASN A 91 -10.17 7.42 33.82
C ASN A 91 -9.37 8.26 32.80
N ALA A 92 -8.53 7.62 32.05
CA ALA A 92 -7.63 8.26 31.08
C ALA A 92 -8.29 8.32 29.70
N VAL A 93 -8.07 9.40 28.95
CA VAL A 93 -8.47 9.50 27.53
C VAL A 93 -7.25 9.92 26.70
N VAL A 94 -6.86 9.05 25.77
CA VAL A 94 -5.76 9.30 24.83
C VAL A 94 -6.26 10.28 23.76
N LEU A 95 -5.66 11.47 23.69
CA LEU A 95 -6.10 12.57 22.84
C LEU A 95 -5.24 12.65 21.58
N THR A 96 -5.73 12.05 20.48
CA THR A 96 -5.07 12.08 19.17
C THR A 96 -6.01 11.64 18.06
N ASP A 97 -5.85 12.18 16.87
CA ASP A 97 -6.58 11.75 15.68
C ASP A 97 -5.97 10.48 15.03
N SER A 98 -4.72 10.14 15.38
CA SER A 98 -4.02 8.98 14.84
C SER A 98 -4.45 7.68 15.52
N GLN A 99 -5.16 6.80 14.80
CA GLN A 99 -5.51 5.46 15.25
C GLN A 99 -4.28 4.65 15.67
N ALA A 100 -3.21 4.69 14.87
CA ALA A 100 -1.97 3.98 15.17
C ALA A 100 -1.35 4.41 16.52
N VAL A 101 -1.43 5.68 16.86
CA VAL A 101 -0.93 6.19 18.16
C VAL A 101 -1.82 5.73 19.31
N ARG A 102 -3.16 5.73 19.13
CA ARG A 102 -4.09 5.20 20.15
C ARG A 102 -3.81 3.73 20.45
N ASP A 103 -3.62 2.93 19.38
CA ASP A 103 -3.32 1.51 19.51
C ASP A 103 -1.96 1.26 20.18
N LEU A 104 -0.91 2.07 19.88
CA LEU A 104 0.40 1.97 20.54
C LEU A 104 0.34 2.28 22.03
N VAL A 105 -0.37 3.33 22.46
CA VAL A 105 -0.53 3.66 23.88
C VAL A 105 -1.33 2.56 24.60
N THR A 106 -2.40 2.08 23.96
CA THR A 106 -3.22 0.98 24.49
C THR A 106 -2.41 -0.30 24.67
N ALA A 107 -1.64 -0.69 23.66
CA ALA A 107 -0.76 -1.85 23.71
C ALA A 107 0.33 -1.68 24.79
N GLY A 108 0.91 -0.48 24.91
CA GLY A 108 1.88 -0.13 25.96
C GLY A 108 1.31 -0.30 27.37
N VAL A 109 0.09 0.20 27.63
CA VAL A 109 -0.59 0.01 28.92
C VAL A 109 -0.81 -1.48 29.20
N ALA A 110 -1.31 -2.25 28.24
CA ALA A 110 -1.54 -3.69 28.38
C ALA A 110 -0.24 -4.46 28.67
N LEU A 111 0.83 -4.19 27.92
CA LEU A 111 2.15 -4.81 28.14
C LEU A 111 2.72 -4.52 29.52
N ARG A 112 2.58 -3.29 30.02
CA ARG A 112 3.07 -2.89 31.33
C ARG A 112 2.28 -3.55 32.45
N ILE A 113 0.96 -3.69 32.31
CA ILE A 113 0.12 -4.46 33.26
C ILE A 113 0.57 -5.92 33.31
N VAL A 114 0.77 -6.56 32.16
CA VAL A 114 1.20 -7.96 32.05
C VAL A 114 2.59 -8.18 32.66
N LYS A 115 3.53 -7.25 32.41
CA LYS A 115 4.90 -7.31 32.96
C LYS A 115 4.98 -6.93 34.45
N GLY A 116 3.88 -6.47 35.03
CA GLY A 116 3.86 -5.97 36.41
C GLY A 116 4.60 -4.65 36.60
N ASP A 117 4.87 -3.91 35.51
CA ASP A 117 5.53 -2.61 35.52
C ASP A 117 4.51 -1.47 35.64
N VAL A 118 3.67 -1.56 36.63
CA VAL A 118 2.58 -0.62 36.93
C VAL A 118 2.43 -0.47 38.44
N PRO A 119 1.82 0.63 38.99
CA PRO A 119 1.48 0.77 40.38
C PRO A 119 0.58 -0.37 40.88
N GLU A 120 0.63 -0.64 42.20
CA GLU A 120 -0.08 -1.75 42.85
C GLU A 120 -1.60 -1.74 42.57
N THR A 121 -2.20 -0.55 42.37
CA THR A 121 -3.63 -0.37 42.04
C THR A 121 -4.02 -0.95 40.69
N LEU A 122 -3.06 -1.19 39.80
CA LEU A 122 -3.28 -1.76 38.49
C LEU A 122 -2.79 -3.22 38.38
N TYR A 123 -2.22 -3.79 39.42
CA TYR A 123 -1.76 -5.18 39.42
C TYR A 123 -2.90 -6.16 39.17
N GLY A 124 -2.70 -7.03 38.19
CA GLY A 124 -3.64 -8.08 37.84
C GLY A 124 -4.95 -7.57 37.21
N LYS A 125 -5.04 -6.29 36.86
CA LYS A 125 -6.16 -5.77 36.08
C LYS A 125 -6.06 -6.25 34.63
N ARG A 126 -7.21 -6.37 33.97
CA ARG A 126 -7.31 -6.74 32.57
C ARG A 126 -7.94 -5.61 31.77
N LEU A 127 -7.41 -5.34 30.60
CA LEU A 127 -7.87 -4.29 29.70
C LEU A 127 -8.74 -4.91 28.60
N PHE A 128 -10.01 -4.52 28.53
CA PHE A 128 -10.97 -4.99 27.53
C PHE A 128 -11.39 -3.87 26.60
N LYS A 129 -11.11 -4.00 25.30
CA LYS A 129 -11.55 -3.07 24.24
C LYS A 129 -12.98 -3.42 23.83
N VAL A 130 -13.88 -2.44 23.96
CA VAL A 130 -15.29 -2.58 23.55
C VAL A 130 -15.34 -2.64 22.02
N ASN A 131 -15.97 -3.67 21.50
CA ASN A 131 -16.33 -3.76 20.09
C ASN A 131 -17.61 -2.94 19.85
N LEU A 132 -17.43 -1.65 19.52
CA LEU A 132 -18.52 -0.73 19.28
C LEU A 132 -19.40 -1.14 18.11
N GLU A 133 -18.80 -1.77 17.09
CA GLU A 133 -19.52 -2.23 15.90
C GLU A 133 -20.49 -3.34 16.26
N ALA A 134 -20.04 -4.40 16.95
CA ALA A 134 -20.90 -5.48 17.41
C ALA A 134 -21.98 -4.97 18.37
N LEU A 135 -21.61 -4.05 19.27
CA LEU A 135 -22.54 -3.46 20.24
C LEU A 135 -23.66 -2.67 19.56
N PHE A 136 -23.34 -1.86 18.56
CA PHE A 136 -24.33 -1.07 17.81
C PHE A 136 -25.13 -1.92 16.82
N HIS A 137 -24.53 -2.91 16.20
CA HIS A 137 -25.24 -3.86 15.34
C HIS A 137 -26.36 -4.59 16.07
N ASP A 138 -26.09 -5.04 17.31
CA ASP A 138 -27.05 -5.76 18.12
C ASP A 138 -28.06 -4.85 18.85
N SER A 139 -27.84 -3.53 18.78
CA SER A 139 -28.70 -2.54 19.44
C SER A 139 -29.59 -1.84 18.43
N LYS A 140 -30.82 -2.34 18.25
CA LYS A 140 -31.78 -1.77 17.27
C LYS A 140 -32.42 -0.45 17.76
N ASN A 141 -32.34 -0.16 19.04
CA ASN A 141 -32.88 1.03 19.69
C ASN A 141 -32.13 1.34 20.98
N ALA A 142 -32.43 2.48 21.58
CA ALA A 142 -31.80 2.94 22.83
C ALA A 142 -31.90 1.93 23.96
N SER A 143 -33.03 1.24 24.10
CA SER A 143 -33.22 0.23 25.18
C SER A 143 -32.32 -0.98 24.97
N ASP A 144 -32.12 -1.43 23.74
CA ASP A 144 -31.23 -2.55 23.45
C ASP A 144 -29.78 -2.19 23.80
N LEU A 145 -29.31 -0.99 23.42
CA LEU A 145 -27.97 -0.51 23.77
C LEU A 145 -27.77 -0.44 25.29
N VAL A 146 -28.73 0.13 25.97
CA VAL A 146 -28.74 0.23 27.46
C VAL A 146 -28.67 -1.16 28.10
N ASN A 147 -29.44 -2.13 27.60
CA ASN A 147 -29.44 -3.51 28.13
C ASN A 147 -28.11 -4.21 27.86
N ASN A 148 -27.53 -4.05 26.68
CA ASN A 148 -26.24 -4.65 26.30
C ASN A 148 -25.10 -4.08 27.15
N ILE A 149 -25.06 -2.76 27.37
CA ILE A 149 -24.08 -2.11 28.24
C ILE A 149 -24.29 -2.54 29.72
N SER A 150 -25.53 -2.59 30.20
CA SER A 150 -25.83 -3.04 31.55
C SER A 150 -25.36 -4.48 31.79
N ALA A 151 -25.48 -5.34 30.78
CA ALA A 151 -24.96 -6.70 30.83
C ALA A 151 -23.43 -6.75 30.92
N ILE A 152 -22.71 -5.92 30.15
CA ILE A 152 -21.25 -5.77 30.25
C ILE A 152 -20.84 -5.30 31.64
N LEU A 153 -21.51 -4.25 32.17
CA LEU A 153 -21.23 -3.73 33.50
C LEU A 153 -21.52 -4.75 34.61
N SER A 154 -22.57 -5.57 34.46
CA SER A 154 -22.88 -6.66 35.38
C SER A 154 -21.78 -7.74 35.38
N ASP A 155 -21.23 -8.11 34.21
CA ASP A 155 -20.12 -9.05 34.13
C ASP A 155 -18.86 -8.48 34.80
N ILE A 156 -18.58 -7.18 34.61
CA ILE A 156 -17.47 -6.48 35.28
C ILE A 156 -17.67 -6.48 36.81
N ALA A 157 -18.86 -6.15 37.29
CA ALA A 157 -19.17 -6.11 38.73
C ALA A 157 -19.01 -7.48 39.43
N GLN A 158 -19.29 -8.58 38.71
CA GLN A 158 -19.12 -9.95 39.25
C GLN A 158 -17.65 -10.37 39.34
N SER A 159 -16.71 -9.58 38.82
CA SER A 159 -15.29 -9.92 38.69
C SER A 159 -14.36 -9.21 39.70
N ASP A 160 -14.86 -8.72 40.81
CA ASP A 160 -14.10 -7.98 41.84
C ASP A 160 -13.34 -6.74 41.30
N SER A 161 -13.94 -5.98 40.40
CA SER A 161 -13.39 -4.71 39.86
C SER A 161 -11.99 -4.78 39.23
N LYS A 162 -11.61 -5.93 38.67
CA LYS A 162 -10.28 -6.15 38.06
C LYS A 162 -10.16 -5.76 36.59
N PHE A 163 -11.17 -5.10 36.03
CA PHE A 163 -11.21 -4.76 34.62
C PHE A 163 -11.10 -3.25 34.38
N ILE A 164 -10.42 -2.90 33.26
CA ILE A 164 -10.42 -1.56 32.67
C ILE A 164 -11.11 -1.67 31.31
N LEU A 165 -12.13 -0.86 31.09
CA LEU A 165 -12.88 -0.84 29.84
C LEU A 165 -12.28 0.18 28.87
N LEU A 166 -11.79 -0.27 27.72
CA LEU A 166 -11.29 0.60 26.65
C LEU A 166 -12.42 0.92 25.69
N ILE A 167 -12.71 2.21 25.52
CA ILE A 167 -13.71 2.73 24.57
C ILE A 167 -13.01 3.65 23.56
N ASP A 168 -12.99 3.26 22.30
CA ASP A 168 -12.33 3.97 21.21
C ASP A 168 -13.23 4.00 19.94
N PRO A 169 -13.76 5.17 19.53
CA PRO A 169 -13.66 6.46 20.24
C PRO A 169 -14.67 6.62 21.40
N ILE A 170 -14.25 7.32 22.49
CA ILE A 170 -15.04 7.42 23.71
C ILE A 170 -16.38 8.12 23.53
N GLN A 171 -16.44 9.14 22.66
CA GLN A 171 -17.67 9.89 22.36
C GLN A 171 -18.77 9.05 21.73
N SER A 172 -18.48 7.84 21.27
CA SER A 172 -19.51 6.91 20.77
C SER A 172 -20.49 6.44 21.84
N LEU A 173 -20.02 6.35 23.10
CA LEU A 173 -20.81 5.86 24.23
C LEU A 173 -20.95 6.89 25.38
N VAL A 174 -20.08 7.91 25.42
CA VAL A 174 -19.99 8.89 26.50
C VAL A 174 -20.17 10.30 25.93
N GLY A 175 -21.06 11.09 26.55
CA GLY A 175 -21.35 12.48 26.18
C GLY A 175 -22.70 12.67 25.51
N PRO A 176 -23.12 13.94 25.31
CA PRO A 176 -24.44 14.29 24.79
C PRO A 176 -24.64 13.92 23.31
N SER A 177 -23.56 13.82 22.51
CA SER A 177 -23.62 13.45 21.10
C SER A 177 -23.40 11.95 20.86
N SER A 178 -23.39 11.12 21.93
CA SER A 178 -23.19 9.69 21.82
C SER A 178 -24.40 8.97 21.20
N ALA A 179 -24.19 7.72 20.77
CA ALA A 179 -25.20 6.95 20.06
C ALA A 179 -26.56 6.88 20.79
N PHE A 180 -27.64 6.92 20.04
CA PHE A 180 -29.04 6.91 20.52
C PHE A 180 -29.31 8.03 21.53
N ASP A 181 -28.94 9.28 21.17
CA ASP A 181 -29.20 10.49 21.97
C ASP A 181 -28.66 10.42 23.41
N GLY A 182 -27.49 9.81 23.59
CA GLY A 182 -26.85 9.72 24.89
C GLY A 182 -27.39 8.66 25.84
N ALA A 183 -28.22 7.73 25.35
CA ALA A 183 -28.87 6.71 26.19
C ALA A 183 -27.86 5.87 27.01
N ALA A 184 -26.70 5.57 26.43
CA ALA A 184 -25.62 4.83 27.06
C ALA A 184 -24.80 5.67 28.07
N SER A 185 -24.71 6.97 27.79
CA SER A 185 -23.86 7.90 28.54
C SER A 185 -24.25 7.99 30.02
N ALA A 186 -25.56 8.00 30.35
CA ALA A 186 -26.04 8.09 31.71
C ALA A 186 -25.60 6.88 32.57
N ILE A 187 -25.74 5.68 32.02
CA ILE A 187 -25.38 4.42 32.74
C ILE A 187 -23.89 4.30 32.92
N LEU A 188 -23.11 4.57 31.90
CA LEU A 188 -21.65 4.53 31.97
C LEU A 188 -21.12 5.59 32.92
N ARG A 189 -21.66 6.81 32.89
CA ARG A 189 -21.31 7.88 33.84
C ARG A 189 -21.55 7.45 35.27
N ASP A 190 -22.74 6.90 35.58
CA ASP A 190 -23.08 6.48 36.92
C ASP A 190 -22.19 5.33 37.40
N ALA A 191 -21.89 4.35 36.53
CA ALA A 191 -20.94 3.24 36.82
C ALA A 191 -19.51 3.76 37.07
N ILE A 192 -19.02 4.70 36.26
CA ILE A 192 -17.71 5.32 36.44
C ILE A 192 -17.65 6.15 37.73
N LYS A 193 -18.70 6.94 38.00
CA LYS A 193 -18.79 7.78 39.18
C LYS A 193 -18.83 6.98 40.50
N ASN A 194 -19.50 5.84 40.47
CA ASN A 194 -19.58 4.94 41.65
C ASN A 194 -18.30 4.10 41.82
N GLY A 195 -17.40 4.10 40.83
CA GLY A 195 -16.20 3.26 40.83
C GLY A 195 -16.45 1.80 40.45
N ASP A 196 -17.65 1.50 39.91
CA ASP A 196 -18.01 0.15 39.43
C ASP A 196 -17.20 -0.27 38.20
N VAL A 197 -16.76 0.70 37.39
CA VAL A 197 -15.90 0.49 36.20
C VAL A 197 -14.86 1.58 36.10
N GLN A 198 -13.64 1.18 35.69
CA GLN A 198 -12.57 2.08 35.31
C GLN A 198 -12.45 2.11 33.79
N CYS A 199 -12.21 3.29 33.20
CA CYS A 199 -12.23 3.49 31.76
C CYS A 199 -10.90 4.02 31.23
N LEU A 200 -10.44 3.44 30.09
CA LEU A 200 -9.46 4.03 29.21
C LEU A 200 -10.18 4.43 27.92
N GLY A 201 -10.19 5.71 27.58
CA GLY A 201 -10.82 6.22 26.37
C GLY A 201 -9.80 6.62 25.31
N ALA A 202 -10.27 6.82 24.10
CA ALA A 202 -9.52 7.48 23.03
C ALA A 202 -10.42 8.46 22.28
N SER A 203 -9.89 9.63 21.89
CA SER A 203 -10.66 10.68 21.20
C SER A 203 -9.74 11.66 20.49
N SER A 204 -10.30 12.47 19.58
CA SER A 204 -9.67 13.72 19.19
C SER A 204 -9.79 14.77 20.30
N ASN A 205 -8.91 15.77 20.29
CA ASN A 205 -8.99 16.89 21.24
C ASN A 205 -10.34 17.61 21.19
N ILE A 206 -10.82 17.89 19.96
CA ILE A 206 -12.08 18.58 19.72
C ILE A 206 -13.26 17.77 20.28
N ALA A 207 -13.37 16.51 19.88
CA ALA A 207 -14.46 15.65 20.32
C ALA A 207 -14.45 15.38 21.82
N PHE A 208 -13.28 15.33 22.46
CA PHE A 208 -13.16 15.22 23.93
C PHE A 208 -13.66 16.47 24.63
N GLN A 209 -13.34 17.66 24.12
CA GLN A 209 -13.85 18.92 24.67
C GLN A 209 -15.36 19.04 24.52
N GLU A 210 -15.90 18.73 23.35
CA GLU A 210 -17.33 18.86 23.04
C GLU A 210 -18.22 17.86 23.81
N ASN A 211 -17.72 16.64 24.06
CA ASN A 211 -18.54 15.54 24.62
C ASN A 211 -18.23 15.19 26.07
N VAL A 212 -17.03 15.49 26.55
CA VAL A 212 -16.62 15.12 27.92
C VAL A 212 -16.33 16.35 28.77
N THR A 213 -15.47 17.26 28.29
CA THR A 213 -15.05 18.42 29.08
C THR A 213 -16.15 19.47 29.24
N SER A 214 -17.02 19.64 28.25
CA SER A 214 -18.15 20.56 28.28
C SER A 214 -19.31 20.09 29.17
N ASP A 215 -19.34 18.83 29.57
CA ASP A 215 -20.34 18.24 30.44
C ASP A 215 -19.85 18.27 31.90
N GLU A 216 -20.46 19.10 32.72
CA GLU A 216 -20.11 19.28 34.13
C GLU A 216 -20.16 17.98 34.97
N SER A 217 -20.92 16.98 34.50
CA SER A 217 -21.03 15.68 35.16
C SER A 217 -19.95 14.68 34.77
N LEU A 218 -19.35 14.84 33.56
CA LEU A 218 -18.32 13.97 33.03
C LEU A 218 -16.90 14.52 33.20
N ALA A 219 -16.71 15.82 33.09
CA ALA A 219 -15.41 16.50 33.19
C ALA A 219 -14.60 16.13 34.45
N PRO A 220 -15.22 15.97 35.65
CA PRO A 220 -14.47 15.58 36.84
C PRO A 220 -14.06 14.11 36.87
N LEU A 221 -14.59 13.26 35.98
CA LEU A 221 -14.34 11.82 35.95
C LEU A 221 -13.18 11.42 35.09
N PHE A 222 -12.83 12.23 34.05
CA PHE A 222 -11.83 11.93 33.06
C PHE A 222 -10.64 12.88 33.07
N ALA A 223 -9.46 12.37 32.65
CA ALA A 223 -8.28 13.18 32.40
C ALA A 223 -7.69 12.83 31.02
N GLY A 224 -7.35 13.86 30.26
CA GLY A 224 -6.75 13.72 28.93
C GLY A 224 -5.27 13.37 29.02
N VAL A 225 -4.83 12.44 28.17
CA VAL A 225 -3.41 12.17 27.87
C VAL A 225 -3.10 12.89 26.58
N GLU A 226 -2.53 14.08 26.67
CA GLU A 226 -2.12 14.87 25.54
C GLU A 226 -0.88 14.28 24.87
N MET A 227 -0.84 14.25 23.55
CA MET A 227 0.31 13.83 22.78
C MET A 227 1.36 14.93 22.81
N GLN A 228 2.59 14.59 23.17
CA GLN A 228 3.72 15.46 22.87
C GLN A 228 4.13 15.22 21.42
N GLU A 229 4.03 16.25 20.60
CA GLU A 229 4.76 16.27 19.36
C GLU A 229 6.26 16.24 19.69
N VAL A 230 7.01 15.35 19.03
CA VAL A 230 8.46 15.26 19.22
C VAL A 230 9.08 16.53 18.63
N SER A 231 9.22 17.54 19.44
CA SER A 231 10.08 18.68 19.18
C SER A 231 11.23 18.66 20.17
N ASP A 232 12.44 18.56 19.63
CA ASP A 232 13.67 18.67 20.41
C ASP A 232 13.72 19.98 21.19
N ALA A 233 14.06 19.80 22.43
CA ALA A 233 14.22 20.69 23.56
C ALA A 233 14.58 22.14 23.37
N LYS A 234 13.95 22.92 24.23
CA LYS A 234 14.29 24.21 24.89
C LYS A 234 13.55 25.45 24.42
N SER A 235 12.60 25.91 25.14
CA SER A 235 12.74 26.92 26.18
C SER A 235 11.40 27.44 26.69
N GLN A 236 11.40 27.82 27.94
CA GLN A 236 10.31 28.25 28.81
C GLN A 236 9.82 29.67 28.50
N GLN A 237 8.52 29.87 28.83
CA GLN A 237 7.85 31.07 29.35
C GLN A 237 7.66 32.26 28.44
N ALA A 238 6.39 32.61 28.23
CA ALA A 238 5.79 33.85 28.74
C ALA A 238 4.28 33.91 28.42
N GLU A 239 3.59 34.51 29.36
CA GLU A 239 2.16 34.64 29.61
C GLU A 239 1.34 35.46 28.61
N GLU A 240 0.06 35.07 28.54
CA GLU A 240 -1.19 35.79 28.26
C GLU A 240 -1.15 37.24 27.78
N SER A 241 -1.89 37.49 26.70
CA SER A 241 -3.03 38.42 26.77
C SER A 241 -3.93 38.39 25.52
N THR A 242 -5.18 38.35 25.76
CA THR A 242 -6.39 38.32 24.91
C THR A 242 -6.48 39.51 23.95
N LYS A 243 -6.84 39.26 22.68
CA LYS A 243 -7.87 40.00 21.93
C LYS A 243 -8.26 39.33 20.63
N GLN A 244 -9.56 39.09 20.46
CA GLN A 244 -10.21 38.60 19.24
C GLN A 244 -10.04 39.54 18.07
N THR A 245 -9.64 39.02 16.91
CA THR A 245 -10.11 39.43 15.59
C THR A 245 -9.94 38.24 14.63
N ASN A 246 -11.02 37.94 13.88
CA ASN A 246 -11.11 36.87 12.91
C ASN A 246 -10.10 37.08 11.73
N ALA A 247 -8.96 36.49 11.80
CA ALA A 247 -8.10 36.06 10.68
C ALA A 247 -7.48 34.73 11.09
N GLU A 248 -7.41 33.79 10.20
CA GLU A 248 -6.70 32.52 10.44
C GLU A 248 -5.28 32.87 10.88
N GLU A 249 -4.96 32.65 12.13
CA GLU A 249 -3.69 33.02 12.74
C GLU A 249 -2.65 31.97 12.37
N PHE A 250 -1.51 32.40 11.87
CA PHE A 250 -0.39 31.49 11.60
C PHE A 250 0.09 30.86 12.91
N VAL A 251 0.25 29.52 12.91
CA VAL A 251 0.58 28.75 14.11
C VAL A 251 2.00 28.20 14.00
N GLY A 252 2.76 28.29 15.08
CA GLY A 252 4.09 27.69 15.18
C GLY A 252 5.23 28.57 14.72
N ASP A 253 6.30 27.97 14.16
CA ASP A 253 7.48 28.70 13.65
C ASP A 253 7.09 29.56 12.44
N LYS A 254 7.50 30.81 12.43
CA LYS A 254 7.27 31.73 11.30
C LYS A 254 8.10 31.39 10.04
N VAL A 255 8.98 30.41 10.10
CA VAL A 255 9.81 29.96 8.99
C VAL A 255 9.45 28.53 8.64
N SER A 256 9.18 28.27 7.36
CA SER A 256 8.84 26.92 6.90
C SER A 256 9.96 25.91 7.16
N ALA A 257 9.58 24.63 7.40
CA ALA A 257 10.53 23.59 7.79
C ALA A 257 11.67 23.40 6.79
N ASP A 258 11.39 23.43 5.49
CA ASP A 258 12.36 23.31 4.41
C ASP A 258 13.31 24.52 4.31
N LEU A 259 12.79 25.71 4.56
CA LEU A 259 13.63 26.93 4.65
C LEU A 259 14.50 26.89 5.91
N ARG A 260 13.98 26.35 7.01
CA ARG A 260 14.74 26.12 8.26
C ARG A 260 15.90 25.15 8.03
N GLU A 261 15.63 24.00 7.44
CA GLU A 261 16.64 23.00 7.10
C GLU A 261 17.72 23.57 6.17
N LEU A 262 17.33 24.40 5.21
CA LEU A 262 18.26 25.08 4.31
C LEU A 262 19.20 26.04 5.06
N ILE A 263 18.65 26.82 6.02
CA ILE A 263 19.44 27.79 6.83
C ILE A 263 20.44 27.05 7.71
N ASP A 264 20.02 25.95 8.32
CA ASP A 264 20.83 25.19 9.26
C ASP A 264 21.88 24.31 8.56
N SER A 265 21.79 24.17 7.23
CA SER A 265 22.72 23.36 6.46
C SER A 265 24.14 23.96 6.43
N ARG A 266 25.18 23.11 6.48
CA ARG A 266 26.59 23.54 6.39
C ARG A 266 26.95 24.24 5.07
N ASN A 267 26.12 24.03 4.04
CA ASN A 267 26.30 24.59 2.70
C ASN A 267 25.16 25.57 2.34
N ALA A 268 24.62 26.27 3.32
CA ALA A 268 23.55 27.22 3.07
C ALA A 268 23.99 28.26 2.02
N PRO A 269 23.19 28.54 0.99
CA PRO A 269 23.52 29.56 -0.02
C PRO A 269 23.55 30.93 0.62
N ALA A 270 24.31 31.82 0.03
CA ALA A 270 24.44 33.21 0.55
C ALA A 270 23.11 33.97 0.53
N ARG A 271 22.23 33.64 -0.41
CA ARG A 271 20.91 34.25 -0.58
C ARG A 271 19.90 33.17 -0.98
N VAL A 272 18.64 33.39 -0.61
CA VAL A 272 17.52 32.46 -0.84
C VAL A 272 16.34 33.25 -1.39
N LYS A 273 15.64 32.66 -2.37
CA LYS A 273 14.33 33.14 -2.82
C LYS A 273 13.25 32.63 -1.84
N ALA A 274 12.48 33.57 -1.30
CA ALA A 274 11.47 33.26 -0.30
C ALA A 274 10.16 34.01 -0.58
N ILE A 275 9.07 33.45 -0.08
CA ILE A 275 7.76 34.08 -0.03
C ILE A 275 7.52 34.57 1.38
N LEU A 276 7.33 35.88 1.51
CA LEU A 276 7.11 36.58 2.79
C LEU A 276 5.64 36.99 2.88
N GLN A 277 4.94 36.50 3.88
CA GLN A 277 3.55 36.84 4.17
C GLN A 277 3.51 37.91 5.27
N VAL A 278 2.76 38.99 5.03
CA VAL A 278 2.72 40.18 5.86
C VAL A 278 1.30 40.77 5.88
N ASP A 279 0.98 41.58 6.90
CA ASP A 279 -0.33 42.23 6.97
C ASP A 279 -0.49 43.35 5.92
N ASP A 280 0.55 44.10 5.67
CA ASP A 280 0.57 45.18 4.69
C ASP A 280 1.89 45.20 3.93
N THR A 281 1.83 44.86 2.65
CA THR A 281 3.00 44.85 1.74
C THR A 281 3.62 46.24 1.51
N ASN A 282 2.85 47.32 1.78
CA ASN A 282 3.30 48.74 1.61
C ASN A 282 3.71 49.37 2.94
N SER A 283 3.69 48.64 4.04
CA SER A 283 4.09 49.18 5.36
C SER A 283 5.48 49.78 5.32
N LYS A 284 5.59 51.05 5.73
CA LYS A 284 6.91 51.78 5.82
C LYS A 284 7.86 51.06 6.76
N ALA A 285 7.36 50.46 7.84
CA ALA A 285 8.15 49.69 8.78
C ALA A 285 8.77 48.42 8.13
N LEU A 286 7.96 47.69 7.36
CA LEU A 286 8.42 46.55 6.59
C LEU A 286 9.48 46.95 5.55
N GLN A 287 9.23 47.98 4.74
CA GLN A 287 10.15 48.42 3.70
C GLN A 287 11.50 48.91 4.29
N ALA A 288 11.47 49.57 5.43
CA ALA A 288 12.69 49.97 6.16
C ALA A 288 13.46 48.73 6.67
N GLN A 289 12.75 47.69 7.14
CA GLN A 289 13.36 46.46 7.61
C GLN A 289 13.97 45.65 6.46
N LEU A 290 13.27 45.51 5.33
CA LEU A 290 13.77 44.83 4.13
C LEU A 290 15.03 45.53 3.60
N SER A 291 14.99 46.84 3.49
CA SER A 291 16.17 47.65 3.08
C SER A 291 17.34 47.51 4.04
N LYS A 292 17.10 47.54 5.35
CA LYS A 292 18.14 47.41 6.38
C LYS A 292 18.91 46.08 6.28
N TYR A 293 18.23 45.02 5.93
CA TYR A 293 18.83 43.69 5.85
C TYR A 293 19.20 43.29 4.41
N GLY A 294 19.13 44.17 3.45
CA GLY A 294 19.56 43.94 2.06
C GLY A 294 18.68 42.94 1.32
N VAL A 295 17.38 42.90 1.65
CA VAL A 295 16.39 42.07 0.99
C VAL A 295 15.94 42.74 -0.30
N ASN A 296 15.99 41.99 -1.41
CA ASN A 296 15.47 42.46 -2.70
C ASN A 296 14.03 41.98 -2.86
N VAL A 297 13.10 42.88 -3.08
CA VAL A 297 11.70 42.53 -3.39
C VAL A 297 11.60 42.30 -4.90
N GLU A 298 11.34 41.06 -5.31
CA GLU A 298 11.18 40.68 -6.71
C GLU A 298 9.75 40.94 -7.21
N ALA A 299 8.74 40.67 -6.36
CA ALA A 299 7.33 40.93 -6.68
C ALA A 299 6.53 41.29 -5.41
N GLN A 300 5.46 42.07 -5.58
CA GLN A 300 4.49 42.38 -4.55
C GLN A 300 3.10 41.86 -4.97
N MET A 301 2.43 41.18 -4.08
CA MET A 301 1.07 40.64 -4.27
C MET A 301 0.16 41.18 -3.13
N PRO A 302 -0.25 42.49 -3.20
CA PRO A 302 -0.91 43.15 -2.08
C PRO A 302 -2.27 42.50 -1.71
N GLN A 303 -2.97 41.92 -2.68
CA GLN A 303 -4.26 41.25 -2.42
C GLN A 303 -4.12 39.99 -1.55
N PHE A 304 -2.94 39.41 -1.50
CA PHE A 304 -2.62 38.22 -0.71
C PHE A 304 -1.72 38.55 0.50
N GLY A 305 -1.40 39.83 0.76
CA GLY A 305 -0.47 40.18 1.82
C GLY A 305 0.91 39.55 1.64
N THR A 306 1.41 39.42 0.41
CA THR A 306 2.56 38.57 0.11
C THR A 306 3.61 39.29 -0.74
N LEU A 307 4.89 39.03 -0.45
CA LEU A 307 6.04 39.50 -1.21
C LEU A 307 6.89 38.30 -1.66
N ALA A 308 7.30 38.23 -2.91
CA ALA A 308 8.42 37.40 -3.34
C ALA A 308 9.72 38.16 -3.16
N VAL A 309 10.65 37.59 -2.43
CA VAL A 309 11.89 38.23 -2.03
C VAL A 309 13.12 37.39 -2.30
N ASP A 310 14.20 37.99 -2.70
CA ASP A 310 15.54 37.42 -2.63
C ASP A 310 16.23 37.96 -1.36
N ILE A 311 16.46 37.09 -0.39
CA ILE A 311 16.89 37.45 0.97
C ILE A 311 18.24 36.82 1.30
N PRO A 312 19.18 37.58 1.92
CA PRO A 312 20.39 36.99 2.49
C PRO A 312 20.02 35.95 3.57
N THR A 313 20.63 34.78 3.53
CA THR A 313 20.32 33.67 4.45
C THR A 313 20.43 34.07 5.92
N ASN A 314 21.41 34.89 6.27
CA ASN A 314 21.63 35.43 7.63
C ASN A 314 20.61 36.52 8.07
N ALA A 315 19.74 36.95 7.17
CA ALA A 315 18.69 37.93 7.44
C ALA A 315 17.31 37.27 7.67
N ILE A 316 17.13 35.99 7.33
CA ILE A 316 15.85 35.31 7.36
C ILE A 316 15.24 35.37 8.75
N GLU A 317 15.94 34.96 9.79
CA GLU A 317 15.45 35.01 11.16
C GLU A 317 15.07 36.41 11.62
N LYS A 318 15.91 37.39 11.31
CA LYS A 318 15.67 38.78 11.68
C LYS A 318 14.45 39.42 11.00
N ILE A 319 14.09 38.92 9.82
CA ILE A 319 12.90 39.35 9.11
C ILE A 319 11.70 38.57 9.65
N ALA A 320 11.85 37.25 9.89
CA ALA A 320 10.79 36.42 10.45
C ALA A 320 10.35 36.89 11.85
N ASP A 321 11.29 37.27 12.71
CA ASP A 321 11.02 37.81 14.06
C ASP A 321 10.38 39.19 14.05
N GLY A 322 10.32 39.82 12.88
CA GLY A 322 9.72 41.16 12.75
C GLY A 322 8.21 41.14 13.04
N ALA A 323 7.72 42.17 13.72
CA ALA A 323 6.30 42.30 14.05
C ALA A 323 5.40 42.44 12.81
N THR A 324 5.96 42.75 11.64
CA THR A 324 5.23 42.85 10.37
C THR A 324 5.25 41.57 9.52
N THR A 325 5.95 40.53 9.98
CA THR A 325 6.04 39.25 9.29
C THR A 325 5.12 38.24 9.95
N ASN A 326 4.25 37.67 9.17
CA ASN A 326 3.35 36.59 9.61
C ASN A 326 3.99 35.23 9.38
N TYR A 327 4.55 35.00 8.17
CA TYR A 327 5.18 33.74 7.81
C TYR A 327 6.19 33.90 6.67
N MET A 328 7.18 33.03 6.60
CA MET A 328 8.16 32.99 5.52
C MET A 328 8.38 31.54 5.06
N SER A 329 8.30 31.32 3.75
CA SER A 329 8.56 30.01 3.13
C SER A 329 9.52 30.15 1.96
N LEU A 330 10.15 29.04 1.54
CA LEU A 330 10.87 29.02 0.27
C LEU A 330 9.94 29.45 -0.87
N ASP A 331 10.46 30.22 -1.84
CA ASP A 331 9.83 30.34 -3.16
C ASP A 331 10.10 29.03 -3.92
N ARG A 332 9.23 28.07 -3.68
CA ARG A 332 9.35 26.72 -4.22
C ARG A 332 9.14 26.76 -5.72
N GLN A 333 9.96 26.03 -6.44
CA GLN A 333 9.77 25.86 -7.88
C GLN A 333 8.42 25.17 -8.12
N ILE A 334 7.52 25.86 -8.81
CA ILE A 334 6.27 25.27 -9.28
C ILE A 334 6.61 24.57 -10.59
N ASN A 335 6.79 23.27 -10.55
CA ASN A 335 6.89 22.46 -11.74
C ASN A 335 5.49 22.28 -12.34
N GLY A 336 5.39 22.36 -13.66
CA GLY A 336 4.16 21.99 -14.34
C GLY A 336 3.81 20.53 -14.00
N LEU A 337 2.51 20.16 -14.08
CA LEU A 337 1.96 18.84 -13.73
C LEU A 337 2.47 17.70 -14.66
N GLY A 338 3.76 17.56 -14.87
CA GLY A 338 4.48 16.57 -15.64
C GLY A 338 5.46 15.80 -14.76
N HIS A 339 5.04 15.34 -13.59
CA HIS A 339 5.90 14.74 -12.56
C HIS A 339 6.19 13.24 -12.78
N VAL A 340 5.71 12.62 -13.87
CA VAL A 340 5.87 11.17 -14.09
C VAL A 340 7.34 10.77 -14.17
N GLU A 341 8.16 11.57 -14.87
CA GLU A 341 9.60 11.34 -15.02
C GLU A 341 10.32 11.45 -13.67
N GLU A 342 9.99 12.44 -12.86
CA GLU A 342 10.57 12.65 -11.53
C GLU A 342 10.16 11.52 -10.58
N THR A 343 8.86 11.32 -10.36
CA THR A 343 8.35 10.36 -9.36
C THR A 343 8.65 8.90 -9.69
N THR A 344 8.82 8.53 -10.96
CA THR A 344 9.26 7.17 -11.34
C THR A 344 10.75 6.92 -11.12
N GLY A 345 11.51 8.00 -10.90
CA GLY A 345 12.96 7.97 -10.76
C GLY A 345 13.72 7.96 -12.09
N ASP A 346 13.08 8.38 -13.18
CA ASP A 346 13.73 8.51 -14.48
C ASP A 346 14.81 9.60 -14.45
N GLU A 347 14.49 10.79 -13.94
CA GLU A 347 15.48 11.86 -13.77
C GLU A 347 16.62 11.45 -12.84
N ALA A 348 16.33 10.80 -11.73
CA ALA A 348 17.33 10.27 -10.80
C ALA A 348 18.20 9.19 -11.46
N MET A 349 17.64 8.39 -12.35
CA MET A 349 18.37 7.41 -13.16
C MET A 349 19.29 8.08 -14.17
N LEU A 350 18.79 9.08 -14.91
CA LEU A 350 19.57 9.82 -15.91
C LEU A 350 20.73 10.61 -15.27
N ALA A 351 20.58 11.08 -14.05
CA ALA A 351 21.60 11.78 -13.28
C ALA A 351 22.80 10.89 -12.90
N GLN A 352 22.68 9.57 -12.99
CA GLN A 352 23.78 8.65 -12.65
C GLN A 352 24.85 8.63 -13.72
N PRO A 353 26.14 8.44 -13.36
CA PRO A 353 27.22 8.37 -14.33
C PRO A 353 27.00 7.30 -15.40
N GLY A 354 27.07 7.70 -16.65
CA GLY A 354 26.90 6.83 -17.82
C GLY A 354 25.47 6.45 -18.16
N ASN A 355 24.46 7.12 -17.58
CA ASN A 355 23.04 6.89 -17.89
C ASN A 355 22.41 8.00 -18.73
N ALA A 356 23.03 9.15 -18.89
CA ALA A 356 22.44 10.35 -19.52
C ALA A 356 21.89 10.13 -20.95
N ALA A 357 22.25 9.06 -21.63
CA ALA A 357 21.77 8.70 -22.96
C ALA A 357 20.74 7.56 -22.97
N LEU A 358 20.36 7.01 -21.83
CA LEU A 358 19.38 5.92 -21.75
C LEU A 358 17.96 6.50 -21.94
N ASP A 359 17.39 6.23 -23.08
CA ASP A 359 16.06 6.73 -23.47
C ASP A 359 15.19 5.67 -24.16
N GLY A 360 15.55 4.39 -24.04
CA GLY A 360 14.88 3.26 -24.71
C GLY A 360 15.25 3.10 -26.17
N SER A 361 16.30 3.75 -26.65
CA SER A 361 16.74 3.73 -28.03
C SER A 361 16.94 2.32 -28.59
N ALA A 362 16.55 2.14 -29.85
CA ALA A 362 16.56 0.88 -30.58
C ALA A 362 15.60 -0.21 -30.06
N ILE A 363 14.90 -0.02 -28.96
CA ILE A 363 13.89 -0.97 -28.45
C ILE A 363 12.53 -0.69 -29.12
N GLY A 364 11.94 -1.74 -29.71
CA GLY A 364 10.57 -1.71 -30.22
C GLY A 364 9.56 -1.99 -29.10
N VAL A 365 8.62 -1.06 -28.92
CA VAL A 365 7.49 -1.20 -28.01
C VAL A 365 6.20 -1.29 -28.79
N ALA A 366 5.53 -2.43 -28.76
CA ALA A 366 4.24 -2.61 -29.41
C ALA A 366 3.11 -2.07 -28.51
N ILE A 367 2.31 -1.16 -29.07
CA ILE A 367 1.13 -0.58 -28.41
C ILE A 367 -0.11 -1.24 -29.03
N LEU A 368 -0.81 -2.04 -28.23
CA LEU A 368 -2.05 -2.71 -28.62
C LEU A 368 -3.24 -1.94 -28.02
N ASP A 369 -3.81 -1.01 -28.80
CA ASP A 369 -4.79 -0.05 -28.27
C ASP A 369 -5.76 0.48 -29.38
N SER A 370 -6.34 1.66 -29.20
CA SER A 370 -7.28 2.30 -30.13
C SER A 370 -6.60 2.97 -31.35
N GLY A 371 -5.32 2.76 -31.52
CA GLY A 371 -4.48 3.41 -32.55
C GLY A 371 -3.55 4.45 -31.93
N VAL A 372 -2.67 5.02 -32.74
CA VAL A 372 -1.77 6.11 -32.33
C VAL A 372 -1.79 7.19 -33.38
N SER A 373 -1.99 8.45 -32.99
CA SER A 373 -1.98 9.58 -33.90
C SER A 373 -0.58 9.82 -34.46
N SER A 374 -0.41 9.56 -35.77
CA SER A 374 0.83 9.80 -36.48
C SER A 374 1.21 11.28 -36.58
N LYS A 375 0.22 12.18 -36.36
CA LYS A 375 0.33 13.63 -36.46
C LYS A 375 0.67 14.33 -35.17
N HIS A 376 0.62 13.62 -34.02
CA HIS A 376 0.91 14.24 -32.75
C HIS A 376 2.39 14.59 -32.62
N ARG A 377 2.69 15.88 -32.40
CA ARG A 377 4.07 16.40 -32.43
C ARG A 377 5.02 15.75 -31.43
N SER A 378 4.51 15.37 -30.25
CA SER A 378 5.34 14.75 -29.21
C SER A 378 5.74 13.30 -29.52
N LEU A 379 5.07 12.65 -30.48
CA LEU A 379 5.34 11.31 -30.98
C LEU A 379 5.97 11.29 -32.38
N ALA A 380 6.32 12.47 -32.90
CA ALA A 380 6.89 12.59 -34.24
C ALA A 380 8.17 11.74 -34.39
N GLY A 381 8.18 10.88 -35.43
CA GLY A 381 9.32 10.00 -35.70
C GLY A 381 9.47 8.82 -34.76
N ARG A 382 8.52 8.58 -33.87
CA ARG A 382 8.55 7.39 -32.98
C ARG A 382 7.82 6.20 -33.57
N ILE A 383 6.73 6.39 -34.32
CA ILE A 383 5.92 5.31 -34.89
C ILE A 383 6.63 4.76 -36.15
N VAL A 384 7.13 3.53 -36.04
CA VAL A 384 7.88 2.87 -37.14
C VAL A 384 7.03 1.90 -37.96
N TYR A 385 5.88 1.45 -37.41
CA TYR A 385 4.93 0.58 -38.06
C TYR A 385 3.55 0.75 -37.47
N SER A 386 2.51 0.60 -38.29
CA SER A 386 1.12 0.65 -37.86
C SER A 386 0.27 -0.38 -38.61
N ARG A 387 -0.67 -1.04 -37.91
CA ARG A 387 -1.64 -1.95 -38.53
C ARG A 387 -2.98 -1.92 -37.80
N ASP A 388 -4.07 -1.92 -38.58
CA ASP A 388 -5.44 -1.99 -38.11
C ASP A 388 -5.95 -3.44 -38.07
N PHE A 389 -6.58 -3.83 -36.93
CA PHE A 389 -7.26 -5.11 -36.75
C PHE A 389 -8.76 -4.94 -36.42
N THR A 390 -9.24 -3.70 -36.39
CA THR A 390 -10.66 -3.38 -36.08
C THR A 390 -11.56 -3.52 -37.28
N GLY A 391 -11.00 -3.45 -38.49
CA GLY A 391 -11.74 -3.41 -39.77
C GLY A 391 -12.24 -2.01 -40.13
N GLU A 392 -11.91 -0.95 -39.37
CA GLU A 392 -12.29 0.44 -39.75
C GLU A 392 -11.37 1.07 -40.80
N GLY A 393 -10.32 0.38 -41.21
CA GLY A 393 -9.46 0.77 -42.35
C GLY A 393 -8.52 1.95 -42.04
N THR A 394 -8.28 2.25 -40.75
CA THR A 394 -7.36 3.32 -40.34
C THR A 394 -6.56 2.87 -39.11
N THR A 395 -5.35 3.40 -38.99
CA THR A 395 -4.49 3.19 -37.81
C THR A 395 -4.41 4.40 -36.88
N GLU A 396 -5.08 5.50 -37.30
CA GLU A 396 -5.21 6.71 -36.47
C GLU A 396 -6.09 6.43 -35.27
N ASP A 397 -5.82 7.13 -34.18
CA ASP A 397 -6.54 7.01 -32.91
C ASP A 397 -7.80 7.89 -32.92
N LEU A 398 -8.92 7.31 -33.30
CA LEU A 398 -10.22 8.01 -33.32
C LEU A 398 -10.85 8.05 -31.91
N TYR A 399 -10.48 7.15 -31.01
CA TYR A 399 -11.00 7.11 -29.65
C TYR A 399 -10.24 8.06 -28.73
N GLY A 400 -8.90 8.06 -28.79
CA GLY A 400 -8.03 8.97 -28.04
C GLY A 400 -7.16 8.30 -26.98
N HIS A 401 -7.45 7.05 -26.58
CA HIS A 401 -6.75 6.36 -25.53
C HIS A 401 -5.34 5.89 -25.96
N GLY A 402 -5.20 5.28 -27.13
CA GLY A 402 -3.92 4.71 -27.57
C GLY A 402 -2.82 5.76 -27.82
N THR A 403 -3.18 6.97 -28.24
CA THR A 403 -2.21 8.08 -28.37
C THR A 403 -1.71 8.53 -27.00
N PHE A 404 -2.59 8.58 -26.03
CA PHE A 404 -2.24 8.87 -24.65
C PHE A 404 -1.28 7.80 -24.10
N VAL A 405 -1.64 6.52 -24.22
CA VAL A 405 -0.82 5.37 -23.82
C VAL A 405 0.56 5.41 -24.48
N ALA A 406 0.62 5.64 -25.80
CA ALA A 406 1.87 5.77 -26.53
C ALA A 406 2.74 6.92 -26.03
N SER A 407 2.11 8.01 -25.56
CA SER A 407 2.85 9.16 -25.03
C SER A 407 3.50 8.88 -23.68
N MET A 408 2.90 8.05 -22.83
CA MET A 408 3.53 7.61 -21.58
C MET A 408 4.81 6.80 -21.82
N VAL A 409 4.89 6.11 -22.96
CA VAL A 409 6.11 5.38 -23.35
C VAL A 409 7.14 6.33 -23.94
N ALA A 410 6.81 7.11 -24.98
CA ALA A 410 7.82 7.71 -25.86
C ALA A 410 7.57 9.18 -26.24
N SER A 411 6.78 9.93 -25.50
CA SER A 411 6.55 11.36 -25.76
C SER A 411 7.86 12.15 -25.56
N LYS A 412 8.15 13.04 -26.53
CA LYS A 412 9.24 14.03 -26.45
C LYS A 412 8.74 15.41 -25.99
N HIS A 413 7.67 15.47 -25.23
CA HIS A 413 7.15 16.73 -24.71
C HIS A 413 7.95 17.17 -23.48
N GLY A 414 8.41 18.43 -23.45
CA GLY A 414 9.29 18.91 -22.39
C GLY A 414 8.69 18.94 -20.96
N SER A 415 7.34 18.90 -20.84
CA SER A 415 6.67 18.93 -19.52
C SER A 415 5.83 17.68 -19.26
N TYR A 416 5.60 16.85 -20.28
CA TYR A 416 4.80 15.62 -20.22
C TYR A 416 5.47 14.54 -21.07
N GLY A 417 6.72 14.26 -20.75
CA GLY A 417 7.54 13.28 -21.42
C GLY A 417 7.09 11.85 -21.15
N GLY A 418 7.54 10.95 -22.00
CA GLY A 418 7.44 9.51 -21.76
C GLY A 418 8.75 8.99 -21.20
N ILE A 419 8.71 7.86 -20.52
CA ILE A 419 9.89 7.26 -19.86
C ILE A 419 10.98 6.80 -20.86
N ALA A 420 10.60 6.42 -22.08
CA ALA A 420 11.51 5.90 -23.11
C ALA A 420 11.40 6.73 -24.39
N THR A 421 11.84 7.99 -24.34
CA THR A 421 11.65 8.95 -25.42
C THR A 421 12.34 8.58 -26.75
N GLY A 422 13.31 7.67 -26.72
CA GLY A 422 14.02 7.11 -27.85
C GLY A 422 13.40 5.83 -28.42
N ALA A 423 12.47 5.19 -27.73
CA ALA A 423 11.88 3.93 -28.16
C ALA A 423 11.12 4.02 -29.48
N ASN A 424 11.13 2.94 -30.24
CA ASN A 424 10.37 2.78 -31.48
C ASN A 424 8.97 2.22 -31.16
N LEU A 425 7.92 2.94 -31.56
CA LEU A 425 6.55 2.51 -31.37
C LEU A 425 6.04 1.69 -32.55
N VAL A 426 5.47 0.54 -32.25
CA VAL A 426 4.79 -0.33 -33.21
C VAL A 426 3.30 -0.32 -32.87
N ASN A 427 2.51 0.39 -33.67
CA ASN A 427 1.10 0.63 -33.40
C ASN A 427 0.22 -0.50 -33.96
N PHE A 428 -0.45 -1.22 -33.11
CA PHE A 428 -1.45 -2.23 -33.45
C PHE A 428 -2.83 -1.77 -32.93
N ARG A 429 -3.66 -1.28 -33.83
CA ARG A 429 -5.00 -0.82 -33.50
C ARG A 429 -5.93 -2.02 -33.36
N VAL A 430 -6.39 -2.30 -32.15
CA VAL A 430 -7.29 -3.41 -31.77
C VAL A 430 -8.61 -2.94 -31.19
N LEU A 431 -8.69 -1.67 -30.77
CA LEU A 431 -9.92 -1.01 -30.32
C LEU A 431 -10.42 -0.06 -31.41
N ASN A 432 -11.74 -0.09 -31.67
CA ASN A 432 -12.40 0.74 -32.67
C ASN A 432 -12.59 2.19 -32.20
N SER A 433 -13.27 3.01 -33.02
CA SER A 433 -13.57 4.41 -32.73
C SER A 433 -14.44 4.64 -31.46
N ARG A 434 -14.99 3.58 -30.88
CA ARG A 434 -15.78 3.61 -29.62
C ARG A 434 -14.98 3.08 -28.42
N GLY A 435 -13.71 2.73 -28.60
CA GLY A 435 -12.86 2.17 -27.55
C GLY A 435 -13.14 0.71 -27.24
N THR A 436 -13.82 -0.02 -28.11
CA THR A 436 -14.14 -1.44 -27.94
C THR A 436 -13.45 -2.30 -28.99
N GLY A 437 -13.13 -3.55 -28.66
CA GLY A 437 -12.49 -4.50 -29.55
C GLY A 437 -12.98 -5.92 -29.32
N SER A 438 -12.43 -6.88 -30.06
CA SER A 438 -12.71 -8.29 -29.89
C SER A 438 -11.44 -9.05 -29.47
N LEU A 439 -11.60 -10.12 -28.71
CA LEU A 439 -10.50 -11.02 -28.36
C LEU A 439 -9.76 -11.53 -29.61
N SER A 440 -10.50 -11.84 -30.70
CA SER A 440 -9.92 -12.29 -31.98
C SER A 440 -9.04 -11.20 -32.64
N ALA A 441 -9.41 -9.91 -32.53
CA ALA A 441 -8.58 -8.81 -33.05
C ALA A 441 -7.28 -8.69 -32.24
N LEU A 442 -7.37 -8.79 -30.92
CA LEU A 442 -6.19 -8.76 -30.04
C LEU A 442 -5.27 -9.97 -30.28
N LEU A 443 -5.80 -11.18 -30.41
CA LEU A 443 -5.00 -12.37 -30.71
C LEU A 443 -4.29 -12.25 -32.08
N LYS A 444 -4.96 -11.70 -33.11
CA LYS A 444 -4.33 -11.41 -34.41
C LYS A 444 -3.20 -10.38 -34.29
N ALA A 445 -3.36 -9.39 -33.41
CA ALA A 445 -2.32 -8.40 -33.16
C ALA A 445 -1.12 -9.02 -32.44
N LEU A 446 -1.32 -9.89 -31.43
CA LEU A 446 -0.25 -10.62 -30.77
C LEU A 446 0.50 -11.57 -31.72
N ASP A 447 -0.20 -12.24 -32.64
CA ASP A 447 0.42 -13.01 -33.72
C ASP A 447 1.27 -12.13 -34.65
N ALA A 448 0.77 -10.94 -35.01
CA ALA A 448 1.52 -9.96 -35.78
C ALA A 448 2.74 -9.41 -35.01
N VAL A 449 2.68 -9.26 -33.68
CA VAL A 449 3.87 -8.96 -32.85
C VAL A 449 4.93 -10.04 -33.04
N MET A 450 4.56 -11.32 -32.91
CA MET A 450 5.49 -12.44 -33.08
C MET A 450 6.12 -12.45 -34.49
N ALA A 451 5.32 -12.21 -35.52
CA ALA A 451 5.81 -12.18 -36.92
C ALA A 451 6.79 -11.03 -37.17
N ASN A 452 6.59 -9.88 -36.52
CA ASN A 452 7.36 -8.66 -36.77
C ASN A 452 8.44 -8.37 -35.71
N ARG A 453 8.61 -9.24 -34.69
CA ARG A 453 9.48 -8.97 -33.52
C ARG A 453 10.93 -8.68 -33.92
N THR A 454 11.47 -9.39 -34.92
CA THR A 454 12.87 -9.20 -35.39
C THR A 454 13.00 -7.95 -36.23
N THR A 455 12.02 -7.69 -37.13
CA THR A 455 12.05 -6.57 -38.05
C THR A 455 12.07 -5.21 -37.34
N TYR A 456 11.27 -5.06 -36.31
CA TYR A 456 11.15 -3.80 -35.53
C TYR A 456 11.80 -3.90 -34.16
N ASN A 457 12.61 -4.95 -33.88
CA ASN A 457 13.20 -5.22 -32.57
C ASN A 457 12.19 -5.11 -31.43
N ILE A 458 10.99 -5.72 -31.60
CA ILE A 458 9.93 -5.66 -30.56
C ILE A 458 10.37 -6.49 -29.38
N ARG A 459 10.70 -5.83 -28.30
CA ARG A 459 11.11 -6.43 -27.03
C ARG A 459 10.08 -6.23 -25.92
N VAL A 460 9.15 -5.29 -26.12
CA VAL A 460 8.11 -4.92 -25.15
C VAL A 460 6.76 -4.87 -25.83
N VAL A 461 5.74 -5.38 -25.17
CA VAL A 461 4.33 -5.26 -25.58
C VAL A 461 3.57 -4.62 -24.45
N ASN A 462 2.90 -3.50 -24.70
CA ASN A 462 1.99 -2.84 -23.79
C ASN A 462 0.55 -3.20 -24.13
N VAL A 463 -0.19 -3.72 -23.14
CA VAL A 463 -1.60 -4.09 -23.22
C VAL A 463 -2.36 -3.30 -22.15
N SER A 464 -2.72 -2.05 -22.52
CA SER A 464 -3.50 -1.14 -21.66
C SER A 464 -5.00 -1.36 -21.83
N LEU A 465 -5.42 -2.61 -21.94
CA LEU A 465 -6.79 -3.05 -22.12
C LEU A 465 -6.95 -4.45 -21.53
N GLY A 466 -8.17 -4.88 -21.31
CA GLY A 466 -8.43 -6.21 -20.79
C GLY A 466 -9.90 -6.60 -20.82
N THR A 467 -10.15 -7.79 -20.35
CA THR A 467 -11.51 -8.33 -20.13
C THR A 467 -11.56 -9.01 -18.78
N ALA A 468 -12.75 -9.22 -18.24
CA ALA A 468 -12.92 -10.01 -17.02
C ALA A 468 -12.25 -11.37 -17.16
N SER A 469 -11.45 -11.77 -16.19
CA SER A 469 -10.73 -13.03 -16.17
C SER A 469 -11.64 -14.15 -15.65
N VAL A 470 -12.29 -14.89 -16.55
CA VAL A 470 -13.18 -16.00 -16.21
C VAL A 470 -12.41 -17.32 -16.23
N ASP A 471 -11.80 -17.66 -17.36
CA ASP A 471 -11.05 -18.90 -17.52
C ASP A 471 -9.69 -18.83 -16.83
N SER A 472 -9.29 -19.94 -16.20
CA SER A 472 -7.92 -20.07 -15.68
C SER A 472 -6.89 -19.63 -16.72
N TYR A 473 -5.87 -18.90 -16.28
CA TYR A 473 -4.75 -18.50 -17.15
C TYR A 473 -4.15 -19.66 -17.96
N LYS A 474 -4.33 -20.90 -17.48
CA LYS A 474 -3.87 -22.13 -18.16
C LYS A 474 -4.66 -22.42 -19.43
N ASN A 475 -5.92 -22.01 -19.47
CA ASN A 475 -6.88 -22.29 -20.54
C ASN A 475 -7.19 -21.03 -21.37
N ASP A 476 -7.17 -19.86 -20.78
CA ASP A 476 -7.44 -18.58 -21.42
C ASP A 476 -6.54 -18.38 -22.66
N PRO A 477 -7.10 -18.22 -23.87
CA PRO A 477 -6.32 -18.08 -25.10
C PRO A 477 -5.43 -16.84 -25.11
N LEU A 478 -5.86 -15.75 -24.45
CA LEU A 478 -5.09 -14.52 -24.34
C LEU A 478 -3.87 -14.70 -23.43
N CYS A 479 -4.06 -15.29 -22.26
CA CYS A 479 -2.97 -15.65 -21.36
C CYS A 479 -1.95 -16.57 -22.02
N ARG A 480 -2.43 -17.57 -22.77
CA ARG A 480 -1.57 -18.50 -23.52
C ARG A 480 -0.78 -17.82 -24.65
N ALA A 481 -1.37 -16.82 -25.31
CA ALA A 481 -0.67 -16.01 -26.31
C ALA A 481 0.42 -15.13 -25.65
N VAL A 482 0.11 -14.47 -24.54
CA VAL A 482 1.07 -13.68 -23.76
C VAL A 482 2.24 -14.53 -23.28
N ARG A 483 1.98 -15.75 -22.78
CA ARG A 483 3.05 -16.70 -22.40
C ARG A 483 3.99 -17.02 -23.55
N ARG A 484 3.46 -17.26 -24.76
CA ARG A 484 4.28 -17.53 -25.94
C ARG A 484 5.17 -16.34 -26.32
N LEU A 485 4.69 -15.10 -26.11
CA LEU A 485 5.53 -13.90 -26.30
C LEU A 485 6.65 -13.86 -25.26
N ALA A 486 6.35 -14.14 -23.98
CA ALA A 486 7.36 -14.19 -22.93
C ALA A 486 8.41 -15.30 -23.19
N ASP A 487 7.97 -16.49 -23.65
CA ASP A 487 8.86 -17.59 -24.06
C ASP A 487 9.75 -17.20 -25.25
N ALA A 488 9.29 -16.29 -26.10
CA ALA A 488 10.07 -15.75 -27.22
C ALA A 488 11.01 -14.57 -26.83
N GLY A 489 11.08 -14.22 -25.55
CA GLY A 489 11.95 -13.16 -25.03
C GLY A 489 11.36 -11.76 -25.10
N ILE A 490 10.03 -11.65 -25.25
CA ILE A 490 9.30 -10.37 -25.28
C ILE A 490 8.66 -10.14 -23.92
N VAL A 491 8.90 -8.98 -23.31
CA VAL A 491 8.25 -8.58 -22.05
C VAL A 491 6.86 -8.07 -22.34
N VAL A 492 5.84 -8.64 -21.71
CA VAL A 492 4.45 -8.16 -21.83
C VAL A 492 4.06 -7.45 -20.55
N VAL A 493 3.65 -6.20 -20.68
CA VAL A 493 3.15 -5.35 -19.59
C VAL A 493 1.64 -5.19 -19.78
N ALA A 494 0.88 -5.53 -18.76
CA ALA A 494 -0.58 -5.51 -18.81
C ALA A 494 -1.16 -4.68 -17.65
N ALA A 495 -2.22 -3.94 -17.93
CA ALA A 495 -3.01 -3.26 -16.91
C ALA A 495 -3.71 -4.28 -15.98
N ALA A 496 -3.78 -3.98 -14.68
CA ALA A 496 -4.45 -4.83 -13.71
C ALA A 496 -5.99 -4.82 -13.85
N GLY A 497 -6.54 -3.73 -14.40
CA GLY A 497 -7.96 -3.42 -14.44
C GLY A 497 -8.34 -2.32 -13.45
N ASN A 498 -9.58 -1.80 -13.56
CA ASN A 498 -10.01 -0.65 -12.78
C ASN A 498 -11.27 -0.94 -11.92
N ASP A 499 -11.42 -2.18 -11.50
CA ASP A 499 -12.55 -2.68 -10.71
C ASP A 499 -12.21 -2.85 -9.22
N GLY A 500 -11.26 -2.06 -8.71
CA GLY A 500 -10.83 -2.12 -7.31
C GLY A 500 -11.86 -1.57 -6.31
N LYS A 501 -12.95 -0.95 -6.79
CA LYS A 501 -14.11 -0.51 -5.98
C LYS A 501 -15.38 -0.70 -6.78
N ASP A 502 -16.51 -0.79 -6.09
CA ASP A 502 -17.84 -0.72 -6.69
C ASP A 502 -18.74 0.26 -5.93
N ALA A 503 -20.01 0.34 -6.29
CA ALA A 503 -20.95 1.28 -5.68
C ALA A 503 -21.23 1.00 -4.19
N LEU A 504 -20.97 -0.23 -3.73
CA LEU A 504 -21.28 -0.69 -2.38
C LEU A 504 -20.01 -0.83 -1.52
N HIS A 505 -18.85 -1.07 -2.15
CA HIS A 505 -17.62 -1.40 -1.46
C HIS A 505 -16.47 -0.49 -1.91
N PRO A 506 -15.81 0.21 -0.99
CA PRO A 506 -14.66 1.07 -1.29
C PRO A 506 -13.39 0.27 -1.67
N LYS A 507 -13.34 -1.03 -1.32
CA LYS A 507 -12.28 -1.97 -1.70
C LYS A 507 -12.90 -3.28 -2.16
N VAL A 508 -12.54 -3.71 -3.38
CA VAL A 508 -12.93 -5.01 -3.94
C VAL A 508 -11.68 -5.77 -4.34
N TYR A 509 -11.61 -7.05 -3.96
CA TYR A 509 -10.53 -7.97 -4.30
C TYR A 509 -10.99 -8.97 -5.36
N GLY A 510 -10.04 -9.66 -6.00
CA GLY A 510 -10.37 -10.71 -6.97
C GLY A 510 -10.72 -10.22 -8.38
N ARG A 511 -10.42 -8.95 -8.72
CA ARG A 511 -10.86 -8.31 -9.97
C ARG A 511 -9.73 -8.02 -10.95
N ILE A 512 -8.65 -8.81 -10.93
CA ILE A 512 -7.57 -8.70 -11.94
C ILE A 512 -8.10 -9.15 -13.30
N HIS A 513 -7.91 -8.34 -14.32
CA HIS A 513 -8.34 -8.61 -15.69
C HIS A 513 -7.41 -9.57 -16.42
N SER A 514 -7.91 -10.26 -17.47
CA SER A 514 -7.09 -10.93 -18.47
C SER A 514 -6.59 -9.87 -19.50
N PRO A 515 -5.27 -9.85 -19.89
CA PRO A 515 -4.25 -10.85 -19.58
C PRO A 515 -3.42 -10.60 -18.31
N GLY A 516 -3.80 -9.65 -17.46
CA GLY A 516 -3.09 -9.37 -16.20
C GLY A 516 -3.04 -10.57 -15.24
N ASN A 517 -3.96 -11.54 -15.37
CA ASN A 517 -3.94 -12.80 -14.62
C ASN A 517 -2.89 -13.82 -15.14
N GLU A 518 -2.14 -13.53 -16.20
CA GLU A 518 -1.08 -14.41 -16.69
C GLU A 518 0.20 -14.27 -15.85
N PRO A 519 0.76 -15.37 -15.29
CA PRO A 519 1.99 -15.32 -14.48
C PRO A 519 3.20 -14.71 -15.20
N SER A 520 3.34 -14.87 -16.52
CA SER A 520 4.47 -14.34 -17.28
C SER A 520 4.33 -12.86 -17.63
N ALA A 521 3.14 -12.27 -17.56
CA ALA A 521 2.93 -10.84 -17.73
C ALA A 521 3.43 -10.05 -16.51
N ILE A 522 3.89 -8.83 -16.73
CA ILE A 522 4.07 -7.83 -15.69
C ILE A 522 2.73 -7.08 -15.57
N THR A 523 2.01 -7.34 -14.49
CA THR A 523 0.70 -6.75 -14.25
C THR A 523 0.84 -5.52 -13.38
N VAL A 524 0.33 -4.40 -13.86
CA VAL A 524 0.56 -3.08 -13.26
C VAL A 524 -0.74 -2.51 -12.69
N GLY A 525 -0.74 -2.26 -11.39
CA GLY A 525 -1.77 -1.46 -10.71
C GLY A 525 -1.46 0.04 -10.78
N ALA A 526 -2.38 0.87 -10.28
CA ALA A 526 -2.24 2.32 -10.32
C ALA A 526 -1.93 2.91 -8.94
N ALA A 527 -0.88 3.76 -8.88
CA ALA A 527 -0.58 4.59 -7.73
C ALA A 527 -1.18 6.00 -7.89
N ASN A 528 -1.51 6.62 -6.75
CA ASN A 528 -1.88 8.02 -6.65
C ASN A 528 -0.73 8.79 -6.02
N THR A 529 -0.12 9.66 -6.78
CA THR A 529 1.00 10.51 -6.39
C THR A 529 0.56 11.89 -5.90
N PHE A 530 -0.75 12.13 -5.76
CA PHE A 530 -1.35 13.42 -5.35
C PHE A 530 -0.87 14.65 -6.14
N GLY A 531 -0.22 14.42 -7.31
CA GLY A 531 0.37 15.48 -8.13
C GLY A 531 1.65 16.06 -7.54
N SER A 532 2.28 15.38 -6.59
CA SER A 532 3.58 15.70 -6.02
C SER A 532 4.67 14.78 -6.59
N ASP A 533 5.92 15.24 -6.61
CA ASP A 533 7.06 14.42 -7.01
C ASP A 533 7.59 13.58 -5.83
N ALA A 534 7.23 13.98 -4.60
CA ALA A 534 7.62 13.32 -3.37
C ALA A 534 6.88 11.99 -3.21
N ARG A 535 7.61 10.94 -2.88
CA ARG A 535 7.09 9.56 -2.83
C ARG A 535 6.67 9.08 -1.43
N ASN A 536 6.71 9.94 -0.43
CA ASN A 536 6.39 9.60 0.95
C ASN A 536 4.89 9.58 1.25
N ASP A 537 4.08 10.22 0.41
CA ASP A 537 2.63 10.30 0.50
C ASP A 537 1.90 9.43 -0.55
N ASP A 538 2.63 8.76 -1.44
CA ASP A 538 2.06 7.92 -2.49
C ASP A 538 1.19 6.79 -1.93
N THR A 539 0.09 6.52 -2.62
CA THR A 539 -0.88 5.49 -2.24
C THR A 539 -1.31 4.65 -3.44
N VAL A 540 -1.96 3.50 -3.19
CA VAL A 540 -2.64 2.77 -4.26
C VAL A 540 -4.02 3.37 -4.48
N THR A 541 -4.37 3.66 -5.74
CA THR A 541 -5.69 4.22 -6.09
C THR A 541 -6.83 3.29 -5.71
N THR A 542 -8.00 3.85 -5.38
CA THR A 542 -9.17 3.04 -5.00
C THR A 542 -9.69 2.21 -6.15
N PHE A 543 -9.59 2.70 -7.39
CA PHE A 543 -10.05 1.99 -8.58
C PHE A 543 -9.12 0.88 -9.04
N SER A 544 -7.82 0.87 -8.68
CA SER A 544 -6.89 -0.17 -9.12
C SER A 544 -7.37 -1.56 -8.73
N SER A 545 -7.51 -2.44 -9.72
CA SER A 545 -7.91 -3.83 -9.46
C SER A 545 -6.91 -4.54 -8.57
N ARG A 546 -7.44 -5.33 -7.64
CA ARG A 546 -6.71 -6.05 -6.60
C ARG A 546 -6.79 -7.55 -6.80
N GLY A 547 -5.71 -8.24 -6.49
CA GLY A 547 -5.69 -9.70 -6.44
C GLY A 547 -6.51 -10.26 -5.28
N PRO A 548 -6.39 -11.59 -5.08
CA PRO A 548 -5.76 -12.56 -5.97
C PRO A 548 -6.56 -12.75 -7.26
N THR A 549 -5.98 -13.42 -8.27
CA THR A 549 -6.76 -13.74 -9.48
C THR A 549 -7.87 -14.74 -9.17
N ARG A 550 -9.09 -14.49 -9.66
CA ARG A 550 -10.25 -15.37 -9.44
C ARG A 550 -10.72 -16.08 -10.72
N SER A 551 -9.89 -16.10 -11.74
CA SER A 551 -10.03 -17.01 -12.89
C SER A 551 -9.96 -18.46 -12.44
N PHE A 552 -10.74 -19.37 -13.06
CA PHE A 552 -10.88 -20.74 -12.58
C PHE A 552 -10.98 -21.76 -13.73
N TRP A 553 -10.79 -23.02 -13.39
CA TRP A 553 -11.19 -24.16 -14.22
C TRP A 553 -12.08 -25.11 -13.41
N LYS A 554 -12.90 -25.92 -14.09
CA LYS A 554 -13.75 -26.91 -13.44
C LYS A 554 -13.19 -28.30 -13.63
N ASP A 555 -13.22 -29.12 -12.59
CA ASP A 555 -12.89 -30.56 -12.70
C ASP A 555 -14.06 -31.37 -13.31
N SER A 556 -13.86 -32.66 -13.46
CA SER A 556 -14.88 -33.59 -14.01
C SER A 556 -16.16 -33.66 -13.16
N ARG A 557 -16.13 -33.19 -11.92
CA ARG A 557 -17.28 -33.14 -10.99
C ARG A 557 -17.95 -31.75 -11.00
N GLY A 558 -17.43 -30.79 -11.77
CA GLY A 558 -17.94 -29.41 -11.85
C GLY A 558 -17.42 -28.51 -10.75
N VAL A 559 -16.48 -28.98 -9.90
CA VAL A 559 -15.90 -28.14 -8.82
C VAL A 559 -14.95 -27.11 -9.44
N LYS A 560 -15.09 -25.84 -9.06
CA LYS A 560 -14.22 -24.76 -9.47
C LYS A 560 -12.88 -24.83 -8.75
N HIS A 561 -11.81 -24.65 -9.48
CA HIS A 561 -10.44 -24.52 -8.98
C HIS A 561 -9.89 -23.16 -9.40
N TYR A 562 -9.84 -22.23 -8.47
CA TYR A 562 -9.38 -20.86 -8.73
C TYR A 562 -7.86 -20.80 -8.85
N ASP A 563 -7.38 -19.88 -9.70
CA ASP A 563 -5.94 -19.69 -9.90
C ASP A 563 -5.25 -19.04 -8.71
N ASN A 564 -5.92 -18.12 -8.02
CA ASN A 564 -5.47 -17.50 -6.79
C ASN A 564 -4.03 -16.94 -6.82
N LEU A 565 -3.62 -16.38 -7.95
CA LEU A 565 -2.27 -15.81 -8.09
C LEU A 565 -2.17 -14.46 -7.38
N ILE A 566 -1.01 -14.16 -6.80
CA ILE A 566 -0.72 -12.84 -6.27
C ILE A 566 -0.52 -11.89 -7.45
N LYS A 567 -1.37 -10.87 -7.56
CA LYS A 567 -1.36 -9.78 -8.53
C LYS A 567 -1.94 -8.50 -7.89
N PRO A 568 -1.60 -7.27 -8.36
CA PRO A 568 -0.64 -6.97 -9.45
C PRO A 568 0.79 -7.33 -9.05
N ASP A 569 1.75 -7.23 -9.99
CA ASP A 569 3.18 -7.45 -9.69
C ASP A 569 3.83 -6.21 -9.05
N LEU A 570 3.39 -5.02 -9.49
CA LEU A 570 3.78 -3.71 -8.94
C LEU A 570 2.73 -2.66 -9.30
N VAL A 571 2.87 -1.46 -8.75
CA VAL A 571 2.09 -0.27 -9.10
C VAL A 571 2.98 0.80 -9.72
N ALA A 572 2.38 1.72 -10.49
CA ALA A 572 3.05 2.89 -11.04
C ALA A 572 2.06 4.07 -11.10
N PRO A 573 2.51 5.32 -11.25
CA PRO A 573 1.64 6.48 -11.33
C PRO A 573 0.49 6.28 -12.33
N GLY A 574 -0.75 6.51 -11.89
CA GLY A 574 -1.93 6.24 -12.71
C GLY A 574 -3.14 7.12 -12.40
N ASN A 575 -2.98 8.17 -11.57
CA ASN A 575 -4.07 9.09 -11.23
C ASN A 575 -3.76 10.51 -11.71
N LYS A 576 -4.70 11.10 -12.46
CA LYS A 576 -4.61 12.48 -12.97
C LYS A 576 -3.38 12.75 -13.86
N ILE A 577 -2.89 11.76 -14.56
CA ILE A 577 -1.71 11.89 -15.41
C ILE A 577 -2.05 12.66 -16.68
N ILE A 578 -1.13 13.49 -17.15
CA ILE A 578 -1.27 14.29 -18.37
C ILE A 578 -0.45 13.67 -19.48
N GLY A 579 -1.05 13.48 -20.64
CA GLY A 579 -0.42 12.92 -21.83
C GLY A 579 -0.99 13.45 -23.13
N ALA A 580 -0.51 12.92 -24.25
CA ALA A 580 -0.88 13.37 -25.58
C ALA A 580 -2.35 13.06 -25.93
N ALA A 581 -3.03 14.02 -26.50
CA ALA A 581 -4.41 13.89 -27.01
C ALA A 581 -4.43 13.78 -28.53
N ALA A 582 -4.95 12.68 -29.05
CA ALA A 582 -5.20 12.57 -30.50
C ALA A 582 -6.16 13.69 -30.96
N PRO A 583 -5.95 14.29 -32.13
CA PRO A 583 -6.83 15.31 -32.65
C PRO A 583 -8.28 14.78 -32.84
N ASN A 584 -9.27 15.56 -32.44
CA ASN A 584 -10.70 15.25 -32.66
C ASN A 584 -11.13 13.86 -32.10
N ASN A 585 -10.49 13.39 -31.05
CA ASN A 585 -10.79 12.09 -30.49
C ASN A 585 -12.12 12.04 -29.73
N LYS A 586 -12.68 10.83 -29.62
CA LYS A 586 -14.00 10.60 -29.03
C LYS A 586 -14.05 10.84 -27.53
N LEU A 587 -12.97 10.52 -26.81
CA LEU A 587 -12.89 10.74 -25.35
C LEU A 587 -13.09 12.21 -24.99
N LEU A 588 -12.39 13.12 -25.68
CA LEU A 588 -12.49 14.56 -25.42
C LEU A 588 -13.82 15.16 -25.93
N GLN A 589 -14.41 14.58 -27.00
CA GLN A 589 -15.75 14.99 -27.42
C GLN A 589 -16.81 14.69 -26.38
N LEU A 590 -16.69 13.56 -25.68
CA LEU A 590 -17.60 13.16 -24.62
C LEU A 590 -17.27 13.81 -23.26
N ASN A 591 -15.99 14.18 -23.04
CA ASN A 591 -15.49 14.66 -21.76
C ASN A 591 -14.56 15.87 -21.96
N PRO A 592 -15.10 17.06 -22.29
CA PRO A 592 -14.26 18.25 -22.57
C PRO A 592 -13.37 18.68 -21.40
N ASP A 593 -13.78 18.36 -20.19
CA ASP A 593 -13.03 18.70 -18.95
C ASP A 593 -11.70 17.95 -18.79
N LEU A 594 -11.48 16.92 -19.60
CA LEU A 594 -10.20 16.21 -19.63
C LEU A 594 -9.11 16.96 -20.42
N VAL A 595 -9.46 18.01 -21.16
CA VAL A 595 -8.51 18.80 -21.99
C VAL A 595 -7.53 19.53 -21.09
N VAL A 596 -6.22 19.42 -21.40
CA VAL A 596 -5.15 20.17 -20.75
C VAL A 596 -4.33 20.92 -21.81
N GLY A 597 -4.51 22.23 -21.87
CA GLY A 597 -3.81 23.05 -22.84
C GLY A 597 -4.09 22.63 -24.31
N ARG A 598 -3.09 22.75 -25.19
CA ARG A 598 -3.21 22.38 -26.60
C ARG A 598 -2.59 21.01 -26.90
N GLY A 599 -3.43 20.05 -27.22
CA GLY A 599 -3.00 18.71 -27.66
C GLY A 599 -2.64 17.75 -26.53
N ASN A 600 -3.05 18.04 -25.31
CA ASN A 600 -2.90 17.12 -24.17
C ASN A 600 -4.24 16.91 -23.48
N MET A 601 -4.35 15.82 -22.76
CA MET A 601 -5.48 15.48 -21.92
C MET A 601 -5.01 14.80 -20.63
N ARG A 602 -5.89 14.76 -19.63
CA ARG A 602 -5.63 14.16 -18.33
C ARG A 602 -6.46 12.90 -18.15
N LEU A 603 -5.82 11.77 -17.88
CA LEU A 603 -6.48 10.49 -17.65
C LEU A 603 -6.05 9.86 -16.32
N SER A 604 -6.88 8.92 -15.84
CA SER A 604 -6.58 8.05 -14.70
C SER A 604 -6.90 6.60 -15.08
N GLY A 605 -6.15 5.64 -14.56
CA GLY A 605 -6.37 4.22 -14.83
C GLY A 605 -5.10 3.38 -14.74
N THR A 606 -5.25 2.08 -14.55
CA THR A 606 -4.13 1.13 -14.66
C THR A 606 -3.61 1.03 -16.09
N SER A 607 -4.41 1.41 -17.09
CA SER A 607 -4.00 1.57 -18.49
C SER A 607 -3.04 2.74 -18.70
N VAL A 608 -2.99 3.70 -17.78
CA VAL A 608 -2.01 4.79 -17.74
C VAL A 608 -0.72 4.34 -17.07
N SER A 609 -0.80 3.53 -16.03
CA SER A 609 0.34 2.98 -15.29
C SER A 609 1.14 1.95 -16.10
N ALA A 610 0.45 1.09 -16.86
CA ALA A 610 1.09 0.05 -17.66
C ALA A 610 2.09 0.59 -18.68
N PRO A 611 1.81 1.62 -19.51
CA PRO A 611 2.77 2.14 -20.47
C PRO A 611 3.97 2.84 -19.82
N ILE A 612 3.83 3.41 -18.62
CA ILE A 612 4.96 3.94 -17.83
C ILE A 612 5.94 2.80 -17.51
N VAL A 613 5.42 1.66 -17.04
CA VAL A 613 6.25 0.46 -16.81
C VAL A 613 6.81 -0.10 -18.13
N ALA A 614 6.05 -0.08 -19.23
CA ALA A 614 6.55 -0.51 -20.54
C ALA A 614 7.71 0.37 -21.03
N GLY A 615 7.67 1.67 -20.79
CA GLY A 615 8.78 2.59 -21.00
C GLY A 615 10.01 2.23 -20.14
N ALA A 616 9.80 2.01 -18.85
CA ALA A 616 10.84 1.58 -17.92
C ALA A 616 11.50 0.26 -18.38
N VAL A 617 10.71 -0.69 -18.86
CA VAL A 617 11.24 -1.95 -19.46
C VAL A 617 12.09 -1.69 -20.69
N ALA A 618 11.70 -0.75 -21.55
CA ALA A 618 12.50 -0.40 -22.74
C ALA A 618 13.87 0.17 -22.32
N VAL A 619 13.92 1.05 -21.34
CA VAL A 619 15.17 1.60 -20.76
C VAL A 619 16.03 0.51 -20.12
N LEU A 620 15.44 -0.44 -19.38
CA LEU A 620 16.19 -1.58 -18.82
C LEU A 620 16.81 -2.45 -19.91
N LEU A 621 16.07 -2.72 -20.98
CA LEU A 621 16.54 -3.56 -22.10
C LEU A 621 17.59 -2.85 -22.96
N GLU A 622 17.58 -1.51 -23.03
CA GLU A 622 18.68 -0.74 -23.59
C GLU A 622 19.93 -0.84 -22.70
N ALA A 623 19.78 -0.66 -21.37
CA ALA A 623 20.87 -0.75 -20.41
C ALA A 623 21.50 -2.16 -20.38
N ASN A 624 20.71 -3.23 -20.58
CA ASN A 624 21.18 -4.60 -20.67
C ASN A 624 20.29 -5.44 -21.61
N PRO A 625 20.65 -5.54 -22.92
CA PRO A 625 19.86 -6.25 -23.92
C PRO A 625 19.74 -7.77 -23.70
N ARG A 626 20.50 -8.33 -22.76
CA ARG A 626 20.51 -9.78 -22.45
C ARG A 626 19.54 -10.16 -21.37
N LEU A 627 18.84 -9.20 -20.76
CA LEU A 627 17.80 -9.51 -19.78
C LEU A 627 16.66 -10.32 -20.42
N THR A 628 16.28 -11.38 -19.73
CA THR A 628 15.09 -12.17 -20.06
C THR A 628 13.83 -11.51 -19.45
N PRO A 629 12.62 -11.83 -19.92
CA PRO A 629 11.38 -11.32 -19.32
C PRO A 629 11.29 -11.57 -17.80
N ASN A 630 11.72 -12.75 -17.34
CA ASN A 630 11.72 -13.07 -15.91
C ASN A 630 12.74 -12.24 -15.11
N MET A 631 13.93 -11.97 -15.69
CA MET A 631 14.90 -11.08 -15.04
C MET A 631 14.38 -9.65 -14.95
N VAL A 632 13.77 -9.12 -16.02
CA VAL A 632 13.16 -7.78 -16.00
C VAL A 632 12.08 -7.71 -14.92
N LYS A 633 11.17 -8.68 -14.88
CA LYS A 633 10.11 -8.75 -13.89
C LYS A 633 10.67 -8.82 -12.46
N MET A 634 11.69 -9.66 -12.22
CA MET A 634 12.38 -9.77 -10.94
C MET A 634 13.02 -8.45 -10.52
N ILE A 635 13.74 -7.77 -11.42
CA ILE A 635 14.43 -6.50 -11.14
C ILE A 635 13.43 -5.44 -10.72
N LEU A 636 12.33 -5.27 -11.46
CA LEU A 636 11.29 -4.29 -11.17
C LEU A 636 10.64 -4.53 -9.80
N MET A 637 10.32 -5.79 -9.47
CA MET A 637 9.75 -6.13 -8.17
C MET A 637 10.75 -5.96 -7.03
N TYR A 638 12.00 -6.41 -7.20
CA TYR A 638 13.03 -6.35 -6.15
C TYR A 638 13.39 -4.92 -5.76
N THR A 639 13.39 -4.01 -6.72
CA THR A 639 13.77 -2.60 -6.51
C THR A 639 12.59 -1.69 -6.19
N ALA A 640 11.36 -2.16 -6.28
CA ALA A 640 10.16 -1.39 -5.99
C ALA A 640 10.15 -0.79 -4.57
N GLN A 641 9.46 0.32 -4.39
CA GLN A 641 9.19 0.92 -3.08
C GLN A 641 7.90 0.35 -2.50
N SER A 642 7.97 -0.32 -1.35
CA SER A 642 6.76 -0.73 -0.64
C SER A 642 6.01 0.48 -0.10
N LEU A 643 4.74 0.63 -0.46
CA LEU A 643 3.85 1.68 0.03
C LEU A 643 3.25 1.25 1.37
N ALA A 644 3.31 2.14 2.37
CA ALA A 644 2.79 1.86 3.70
C ALA A 644 1.26 1.68 3.68
N LYS A 645 0.73 0.79 4.52
CA LYS A 645 -0.70 0.50 4.68
C LYS A 645 -1.38 -0.21 3.49
N PHE A 646 -0.63 -0.69 2.52
CA PHE A 646 -1.16 -1.47 1.40
C PHE A 646 -0.57 -2.88 1.42
N ASN A 647 -1.43 -3.86 1.21
CA ASN A 647 -0.99 -5.27 1.16
C ASN A 647 -0.52 -5.68 -0.25
N THR A 648 0.02 -6.88 -0.35
CA THR A 648 0.60 -7.41 -1.59
C THR A 648 -0.42 -7.58 -2.73
N PHE A 649 -1.71 -7.79 -2.43
CA PHE A 649 -2.75 -7.86 -3.46
C PHE A 649 -3.19 -6.48 -3.98
N GLU A 650 -2.85 -5.41 -3.28
CA GLU A 650 -3.11 -4.03 -3.68
C GLU A 650 -1.95 -3.45 -4.49
N GLN A 651 -0.71 -3.63 -4.01
CA GLN A 651 0.48 -2.97 -4.56
C GLN A 651 1.48 -3.93 -5.25
N GLY A 652 1.30 -5.25 -5.14
CA GLY A 652 2.34 -6.17 -5.56
C GLY A 652 3.60 -6.04 -4.69
N ALA A 653 4.74 -5.91 -5.34
CA ALA A 653 6.02 -5.65 -4.66
C ALA A 653 6.19 -4.19 -4.20
N GLY A 654 5.34 -3.28 -4.69
CA GLY A 654 5.42 -1.85 -4.41
C GLY A 654 5.40 -1.00 -5.67
N GLU A 655 5.76 0.27 -5.53
CA GLU A 655 5.76 1.24 -6.62
C GLU A 655 7.05 1.19 -7.44
N LEU A 656 6.93 1.41 -8.76
CA LEU A 656 8.02 1.43 -9.74
C LEU A 656 9.18 2.33 -9.29
N ASN A 657 10.40 1.81 -9.38
CA ASN A 657 11.65 2.50 -9.09
C ASN A 657 12.65 2.28 -10.22
N LEU A 658 12.64 3.14 -11.22
CA LEU A 658 13.49 3.00 -12.40
C LEU A 658 14.97 3.24 -12.06
N GLU A 659 15.27 4.15 -11.13
CA GLU A 659 16.63 4.42 -10.65
C GLU A 659 17.31 3.14 -10.16
N GLY A 660 16.67 2.45 -9.22
CA GLY A 660 17.18 1.20 -8.65
C GLY A 660 17.22 0.07 -9.67
N ALA A 661 16.18 0.00 -10.52
CA ALA A 661 16.06 -1.04 -11.54
C ALA A 661 17.21 -0.99 -12.58
N VAL A 662 17.53 0.19 -13.08
CA VAL A 662 18.64 0.34 -14.05
C VAL A 662 20.00 0.07 -13.39
N ARG A 663 20.18 0.53 -12.15
CA ARG A 663 21.39 0.25 -11.37
C ARG A 663 21.65 -1.25 -11.20
N LEU A 664 20.59 -2.02 -10.92
CA LEU A 664 20.68 -3.47 -10.81
C LEU A 664 20.86 -4.15 -12.19
N ALA A 665 20.08 -3.72 -13.20
CA ALA A 665 20.11 -4.28 -14.55
C ALA A 665 21.51 -4.24 -15.20
N LYS A 666 22.25 -3.15 -14.99
CA LYS A 666 23.64 -2.98 -15.50
C LYS A 666 24.64 -3.95 -14.88
N LEU A 667 24.36 -4.45 -13.69
CA LEU A 667 25.23 -5.40 -13.01
C LEU A 667 24.92 -6.85 -13.37
N VAL A 668 23.75 -7.15 -13.96
CA VAL A 668 23.41 -8.49 -14.41
C VAL A 668 24.34 -8.92 -15.55
N ARG A 669 24.93 -10.09 -15.42
CA ARG A 669 25.85 -10.67 -16.42
C ARG A 669 25.15 -10.86 -17.76
N THR A 670 25.89 -10.58 -18.84
CA THR A 670 25.41 -10.71 -20.23
C THR A 670 25.69 -12.06 -20.86
N ASP A 671 26.45 -12.93 -20.20
CA ASP A 671 26.88 -14.26 -20.67
C ASP A 671 26.03 -15.41 -20.09
N LEU A 672 24.95 -15.10 -19.39
CA LEU A 672 24.03 -16.08 -18.82
C LEU A 672 23.27 -16.85 -19.90
N SER A 673 23.10 -18.15 -19.68
CA SER A 673 22.42 -19.04 -20.62
C SER A 673 21.74 -20.20 -19.86
N SER A 674 20.98 -21.05 -20.57
CA SER A 674 20.41 -22.28 -20.02
C SER A 674 21.43 -23.28 -19.49
N LYS A 675 22.72 -23.11 -19.85
CA LYS A 675 23.85 -23.92 -19.35
C LYS A 675 24.48 -23.34 -18.10
N THR A 676 24.10 -22.12 -17.69
CA THR A 676 24.61 -21.48 -16.49
C THR A 676 24.13 -22.26 -15.26
N ARG A 677 25.10 -22.62 -14.39
CA ARG A 677 24.80 -23.40 -13.18
C ARG A 677 23.96 -22.56 -12.22
N VAL A 678 22.91 -23.16 -11.65
CA VAL A 678 22.16 -22.56 -10.52
C VAL A 678 23.11 -22.25 -9.37
N GLY A 679 22.97 -21.05 -8.78
CA GLY A 679 23.86 -20.55 -7.73
C GLY A 679 25.15 -19.89 -8.26
N ALA A 680 25.42 -19.91 -9.59
CA ALA A 680 26.49 -19.09 -10.15
C ALA A 680 26.21 -17.60 -9.90
N PRO A 681 27.26 -16.74 -9.84
CA PRO A 681 27.03 -15.30 -9.70
C PRO A 681 26.12 -14.76 -10.81
N LEU A 682 25.04 -14.06 -10.41
CA LEU A 682 24.13 -13.36 -11.33
C LEU A 682 24.71 -12.00 -11.73
N LEU A 683 25.43 -11.36 -10.82
CA LEU A 683 25.99 -10.02 -11.00
C LEU A 683 27.46 -10.09 -11.38
N THR A 684 27.94 -9.05 -12.08
CA THR A 684 29.35 -8.84 -12.43
C THR A 684 30.20 -8.30 -11.28
N SER A 685 29.55 -7.71 -10.25
CA SER A 685 30.20 -7.10 -9.08
C SER A 685 29.31 -7.26 -7.86
N ALA A 686 29.71 -6.69 -6.72
CA ALA A 686 28.90 -6.66 -5.50
C ALA A 686 27.53 -6.00 -5.75
N PRO A 687 26.46 -6.47 -5.10
CA PRO A 687 25.12 -5.90 -5.24
C PRO A 687 25.10 -4.44 -4.78
N PRO A 688 24.31 -3.57 -5.39
CA PRO A 688 24.18 -2.18 -4.98
C PRO A 688 23.47 -2.11 -3.63
N THR A 689 23.69 -1.02 -2.89
CA THR A 689 22.91 -0.74 -1.68
C THR A 689 21.42 -0.71 -2.03
N PRO A 690 20.57 -1.49 -1.33
CA PRO A 690 19.16 -1.65 -1.69
C PRO A 690 18.31 -0.47 -1.22
N GLN A 691 18.63 0.71 -1.70
CA GLN A 691 17.89 1.96 -1.46
C GLN A 691 18.04 2.90 -2.66
N SER A 692 17.06 3.77 -2.83
CA SER A 692 17.04 4.83 -3.84
C SER A 692 16.65 6.16 -3.20
N THR A 693 17.06 7.26 -3.83
CA THR A 693 16.59 8.60 -3.50
C THR A 693 15.96 9.19 -4.76
N ILE A 694 14.67 9.47 -4.70
CA ILE A 694 13.86 10.03 -5.80
C ILE A 694 13.15 11.26 -5.25
N ALA A 695 13.21 12.39 -5.96
CA ALA A 695 12.60 13.64 -5.55
C ALA A 695 12.93 14.04 -4.09
N GLY A 696 14.18 13.81 -3.67
CA GLY A 696 14.63 14.10 -2.30
C GLY A 696 14.21 13.09 -1.24
N HIS A 697 13.33 12.12 -1.57
CA HIS A 697 12.90 11.08 -0.65
C HIS A 697 13.76 9.82 -0.77
N THR A 698 14.35 9.36 0.33
CA THR A 698 15.15 8.13 0.39
C THR A 698 14.32 6.99 0.97
N PHE A 699 14.27 5.88 0.25
CA PHE A 699 13.53 4.69 0.66
C PHE A 699 14.33 3.40 0.42
N LYS A 700 13.98 2.35 1.16
CA LYS A 700 14.53 1.01 0.97
C LYS A 700 13.75 0.28 -0.13
N TRP A 701 14.46 -0.52 -0.93
CA TRP A 701 13.82 -1.42 -1.88
C TRP A 701 13.02 -2.51 -1.17
N SER A 702 12.02 -3.02 -1.81
CA SER A 702 11.21 -4.15 -1.34
C SER A 702 12.06 -5.41 -1.07
N GLN A 703 13.13 -5.61 -1.87
CA GLN A 703 14.05 -6.74 -1.82
C GLN A 703 13.35 -8.10 -1.99
N GLY A 704 12.16 -8.10 -2.54
CA GLY A 704 11.32 -9.27 -2.71
C GLY A 704 10.87 -9.48 -4.14
N VAL A 705 10.51 -10.72 -4.45
CA VAL A 705 9.98 -11.14 -5.74
C VAL A 705 8.72 -11.95 -5.51
N LEU A 706 7.66 -11.58 -6.21
CA LEU A 706 6.41 -12.33 -6.26
C LEU A 706 6.53 -13.46 -7.28
N PHE A 707 6.24 -14.64 -6.82
CA PHE A 707 5.98 -15.78 -7.67
C PHE A 707 4.47 -16.04 -7.70
N LYS A 708 4.05 -17.03 -8.36
CA LYS A 708 2.67 -17.45 -8.49
C LYS A 708 1.82 -17.27 -7.21
N TYR A 709 2.26 -17.88 -6.11
CA TYR A 709 1.60 -17.83 -4.80
C TYR A 709 2.55 -17.36 -3.70
N ASP A 710 3.81 -17.08 -4.03
CA ASP A 710 4.90 -16.92 -3.11
C ASP A 710 5.49 -15.52 -3.14
N TRP A 711 5.98 -15.08 -2.00
CA TRP A 711 6.84 -13.93 -1.83
C TRP A 711 8.18 -14.38 -1.27
N ALA A 712 9.25 -14.22 -2.03
CA ALA A 712 10.61 -14.50 -1.58
C ALA A 712 11.39 -13.21 -1.40
N LYS A 713 12.13 -13.07 -0.31
CA LYS A 713 13.06 -11.97 -0.03
C LYS A 713 14.46 -12.48 0.17
N GLY A 714 15.45 -11.66 -0.14
CA GLY A 714 16.85 -11.92 0.19
C GLY A 714 17.82 -11.53 -0.91
N SER A 715 19.07 -11.27 -0.53
CA SER A 715 20.12 -10.85 -1.45
C SER A 715 20.47 -11.93 -2.48
N ASP A 716 20.28 -13.21 -2.15
CA ASP A 716 20.55 -14.32 -3.05
C ASP A 716 19.66 -14.29 -4.30
N LEU A 717 18.46 -13.67 -4.23
CA LEU A 717 17.62 -13.44 -5.40
C LEU A 717 18.30 -12.62 -6.50
N ILE A 718 19.19 -11.71 -6.12
CA ILE A 718 19.90 -10.83 -7.07
C ILE A 718 21.39 -11.14 -7.19
N THR A 719 21.96 -11.96 -6.31
CA THR A 719 23.39 -12.29 -6.35
C THR A 719 23.66 -13.64 -7.02
N LYS A 720 22.68 -14.55 -6.98
CA LYS A 720 22.83 -15.92 -7.50
C LYS A 720 21.88 -16.17 -8.67
N TYR A 721 22.40 -16.75 -9.74
CA TYR A 721 21.58 -17.18 -10.87
C TYR A 721 20.60 -18.26 -10.45
N GLN A 722 19.31 -18.04 -10.72
CA GLN A 722 18.23 -18.98 -10.48
C GLN A 722 17.74 -19.57 -11.81
N ALA A 723 17.32 -20.84 -11.82
CA ALA A 723 16.77 -21.49 -13.02
C ALA A 723 15.51 -20.76 -13.54
N ILE A 724 14.76 -20.13 -12.65
CA ILE A 724 13.56 -19.35 -12.98
C ILE A 724 13.85 -18.08 -13.80
N TYR A 725 15.10 -17.62 -13.89
CA TYR A 725 15.47 -16.42 -14.66
C TYR A 725 15.67 -16.69 -16.15
N GLY A 726 15.48 -17.93 -16.60
CA GLY A 726 15.35 -18.23 -18.02
C GLY A 726 14.11 -17.58 -18.65
N LEU A 727 13.85 -17.95 -19.89
CA LEU A 727 12.63 -17.52 -20.59
C LEU A 727 11.40 -18.23 -20.01
N GLY A 728 10.23 -17.65 -20.21
CA GLY A 728 8.96 -18.26 -19.87
C GLY A 728 8.28 -17.66 -18.64
N VAL A 729 7.70 -18.51 -17.78
CA VAL A 729 6.91 -18.10 -16.61
C VAL A 729 7.76 -18.08 -15.35
N LEU A 730 7.73 -16.99 -14.62
CA LEU A 730 8.35 -16.90 -13.30
C LEU A 730 7.51 -17.70 -12.29
N LEU A 731 7.93 -18.95 -12.05
CA LEU A 731 7.24 -19.90 -11.15
C LEU A 731 8.08 -20.21 -9.92
N SER A 732 7.41 -20.55 -8.82
CA SER A 732 8.04 -21.02 -7.58
C SER A 732 8.55 -22.47 -7.63
N ASP A 733 8.34 -23.19 -8.72
CA ASP A 733 8.73 -24.61 -8.86
C ASP A 733 10.25 -24.80 -9.08
N GLY A 734 11.02 -23.72 -9.15
CA GLY A 734 12.48 -23.74 -9.28
C GLY A 734 13.19 -23.75 -7.93
N VAL A 735 14.50 -24.02 -7.97
CA VAL A 735 15.37 -23.91 -6.79
C VAL A 735 15.60 -22.44 -6.51
N LEU A 736 15.03 -21.95 -5.41
CA LEU A 736 15.29 -20.63 -4.87
C LEU A 736 16.42 -20.71 -3.84
N LEU A 737 17.48 -19.97 -4.09
CA LEU A 737 18.54 -19.76 -3.13
C LEU A 737 18.30 -18.39 -2.47
N SER A 738 17.82 -18.39 -1.25
CA SER A 738 17.75 -17.19 -0.42
C SER A 738 18.75 -17.29 0.73
N ASP A 739 19.07 -16.19 1.39
CA ASP A 739 20.03 -16.12 2.51
C ASP A 739 19.60 -16.92 3.75
N GLY A 740 18.81 -17.95 3.59
CA GLY A 740 18.31 -18.81 4.65
C GLY A 740 17.10 -18.23 5.39
N VAL A 741 16.69 -17.04 5.01
CA VAL A 741 15.45 -16.42 5.50
C VAL A 741 14.47 -16.35 4.35
N LEU A 742 13.80 -17.46 4.10
CA LEU A 742 12.44 -17.37 3.59
C LEU A 742 11.66 -16.72 4.71
N ILE A 743 11.65 -15.38 4.75
CA ILE A 743 10.68 -14.69 5.55
C ILE A 743 9.38 -14.82 4.78
N CYS A 744 8.68 -15.88 5.09
CA CYS A 744 7.27 -15.94 4.84
C CYS A 744 6.57 -14.99 5.81
N ASP A 745 6.80 -13.69 5.66
CA ASP A 745 5.84 -12.72 6.16
C ASP A 745 4.54 -12.86 5.39
N ALA A 746 4.50 -13.76 4.41
CA ALA A 746 3.39 -13.75 3.50
C ALA A 746 2.92 -15.11 3.06
N LYS A 747 3.60 -16.26 3.32
CA LYS A 747 3.14 -17.45 2.65
C LYS A 747 3.51 -18.77 3.27
N MET A 748 2.48 -19.56 3.40
CA MET A 748 2.62 -21.01 3.51
C MET A 748 1.58 -21.70 2.62
N LEU A 749 2.04 -22.69 1.83
CA LEU A 749 1.17 -23.66 1.17
C LEU A 749 1.08 -24.85 2.09
N SER A 750 -0.13 -25.19 2.52
CA SER A 750 -0.34 -26.32 3.41
C SER A 750 -1.61 -27.09 3.07
N GLY A 751 -1.54 -28.40 3.09
CA GLY A 751 -2.70 -29.28 3.11
C GLY A 751 -3.18 -29.63 4.53
N GLY A 752 -2.59 -28.99 5.56
CA GLY A 752 -2.85 -29.26 6.98
C GLY A 752 -3.40 -28.09 7.77
N VAL A 753 -3.05 -28.00 9.03
CA VAL A 753 -3.39 -26.87 9.90
C VAL A 753 -2.29 -25.81 9.81
N LEU A 754 -2.67 -24.59 9.59
CA LEU A 754 -1.77 -23.46 9.41
C LEU A 754 -2.17 -22.31 10.34
N VAL A 755 -1.19 -21.72 10.99
CA VAL A 755 -1.36 -20.53 11.85
C VAL A 755 -0.37 -19.47 11.40
N SER A 756 -0.86 -18.30 11.01
CA SER A 756 -0.01 -17.18 10.56
C SER A 756 -0.75 -15.85 10.60
N ASP A 757 0.00 -14.76 10.78
CA ASP A 757 -0.52 -13.39 10.81
C ASP A 757 -0.51 -12.72 9.43
N ASN A 758 -0.14 -13.46 8.37
CA ASN A 758 0.05 -12.89 7.02
C ASN A 758 -0.72 -13.66 5.94
N ILE A 759 -0.41 -13.41 4.67
CA ILE A 759 -1.09 -14.04 3.53
C ILE A 759 -0.89 -15.55 3.57
N MET A 760 -1.98 -16.29 3.54
CA MET A 760 -1.96 -17.75 3.59
C MET A 760 -2.79 -18.37 2.47
N ILE A 761 -2.28 -19.44 1.90
CA ILE A 761 -2.99 -20.28 0.95
C ILE A 761 -2.97 -21.71 1.48
N SER A 762 -4.14 -22.28 1.74
CA SER A 762 -4.26 -23.60 2.34
C SER A 762 -5.45 -24.36 1.75
N ASN A 763 -5.32 -25.69 1.65
CA ASN A 763 -6.42 -26.61 1.35
C ASN A 763 -6.94 -27.31 2.63
N GLY A 764 -6.42 -26.93 3.80
CA GLY A 764 -6.76 -27.51 5.09
C GLY A 764 -7.46 -26.53 6.03
N ILE A 765 -7.17 -26.62 7.32
CA ILE A 765 -7.67 -25.68 8.33
C ILE A 765 -6.65 -24.55 8.49
N THR A 766 -7.12 -23.34 8.41
CA THR A 766 -6.27 -22.15 8.52
C THR A 766 -6.78 -21.22 9.64
N ILE A 767 -5.89 -20.80 10.51
CA ILE A 767 -6.17 -19.82 11.58
C ILE A 767 -5.23 -18.65 11.37
N SER A 768 -5.76 -17.44 11.19
CA SER A 768 -4.95 -16.26 10.95
C SER A 768 -5.63 -14.95 11.33
N ASP A 769 -4.83 -14.03 11.82
CA ASP A 769 -5.21 -12.63 12.04
C ASP A 769 -4.66 -11.73 10.91
N GLY A 770 -4.17 -12.32 9.85
CA GLY A 770 -3.54 -11.62 8.72
C GLY A 770 -4.50 -10.94 7.76
N VAL A 771 -3.94 -10.19 6.84
CA VAL A 771 -4.72 -9.27 5.99
C VAL A 771 -5.42 -9.98 4.84
N VAL A 772 -4.88 -11.08 4.32
CA VAL A 772 -5.49 -11.82 3.20
C VAL A 772 -5.25 -13.32 3.31
N LEU A 773 -6.31 -14.08 3.18
CA LEU A 773 -6.31 -15.55 3.25
C LEU A 773 -7.01 -16.17 2.07
N MET A 774 -6.43 -17.25 1.53
CA MET A 774 -7.03 -18.04 0.48
C MET A 774 -6.99 -19.53 0.86
N THR A 775 -8.14 -20.19 0.91
CA THR A 775 -8.22 -21.62 1.22
C THR A 775 -9.40 -22.28 0.53
N SER A 776 -9.29 -23.58 0.25
CA SER A 776 -10.41 -24.44 -0.12
C SER A 776 -10.92 -25.29 1.04
N GLY A 777 -10.39 -25.11 2.25
CA GLY A 777 -10.77 -25.85 3.46
C GLY A 777 -11.56 -25.01 4.46
N VAL A 778 -11.23 -25.13 5.75
CA VAL A 778 -11.81 -24.34 6.84
C VAL A 778 -10.89 -23.19 7.19
N LEU A 779 -11.42 -21.98 7.23
CA LEU A 779 -10.69 -20.77 7.52
C LEU A 779 -11.25 -20.09 8.77
N ILE A 780 -10.36 -19.66 9.66
CA ILE A 780 -10.67 -18.90 10.87
C ILE A 780 -9.69 -17.72 10.93
N GLY A 781 -10.19 -16.48 10.95
CA GLY A 781 -9.32 -15.31 11.00
C GLY A 781 -10.05 -13.97 10.92
N ASP A 782 -9.37 -12.89 11.29
CA ASP A 782 -9.91 -11.53 11.40
C ASP A 782 -9.53 -10.63 10.22
N GLY A 783 -8.84 -11.14 9.21
CA GLY A 783 -8.36 -10.37 8.06
C GLY A 783 -9.27 -10.36 6.84
N VAL A 784 -8.72 -10.01 5.67
CA VAL A 784 -9.39 -10.19 4.38
C VAL A 784 -9.26 -11.63 3.94
N LEU A 785 -10.37 -12.31 3.78
CA LEU A 785 -10.43 -13.76 3.57
C LEU A 785 -11.00 -14.10 2.20
N LEU A 786 -10.35 -15.05 1.52
CA LEU A 786 -10.78 -15.61 0.24
C LEU A 786 -10.80 -17.14 0.35
N ALA A 787 -11.96 -17.74 0.23
CA ALA A 787 -12.11 -19.18 0.45
C ALA A 787 -13.14 -19.82 -0.45
N ASP A 788 -12.92 -21.11 -0.76
CA ASP A 788 -13.87 -21.98 -1.47
C ASP A 788 -14.56 -22.97 -0.51
N GLY A 789 -14.25 -22.89 0.79
CA GLY A 789 -14.72 -23.82 1.83
C GLY A 789 -15.53 -23.14 2.94
N ILE A 790 -15.33 -23.57 4.18
CA ILE A 790 -15.98 -22.99 5.36
C ILE A 790 -15.11 -21.86 5.89
N VAL A 791 -15.69 -20.68 6.07
CA VAL A 791 -15.02 -19.50 6.60
C VAL A 791 -15.65 -19.07 7.92
N ILE A 792 -14.83 -18.83 8.91
CA ILE A 792 -15.21 -18.18 10.17
C ILE A 792 -14.29 -16.97 10.34
N SER A 793 -14.84 -15.76 10.26
CA SER A 793 -14.05 -14.54 10.22
C SER A 793 -14.81 -13.31 10.70
N ASP A 794 -14.11 -12.36 11.31
CA ASP A 794 -14.61 -11.03 11.67
C ASP A 794 -14.19 -9.97 10.64
N GLY A 795 -13.51 -10.35 9.57
CA GLY A 795 -13.03 -9.45 8.52
C GLY A 795 -13.83 -9.46 7.22
N ILE A 796 -13.21 -9.03 6.12
CA ILE A 796 -13.80 -9.06 4.78
C ILE A 796 -13.65 -10.46 4.19
N VAL A 797 -14.75 -11.07 3.77
CA VAL A 797 -14.77 -12.43 3.24
C VAL A 797 -15.24 -12.45 1.79
N THR A 798 -14.48 -13.13 0.93
CA THR A 798 -14.92 -13.52 -0.41
C THR A 798 -14.91 -15.04 -0.50
N SER A 799 -16.07 -15.68 -0.61
CA SER A 799 -16.21 -17.14 -0.55
C SER A 799 -17.32 -17.67 -1.45
N ASP A 800 -17.09 -18.86 -2.02
CA ASP A 800 -18.11 -19.65 -2.74
C ASP A 800 -18.71 -20.76 -1.85
N GLY A 801 -18.30 -20.89 -0.60
CA GLY A 801 -18.70 -21.91 0.35
C GLY A 801 -19.63 -21.44 1.45
N ILE A 802 -19.60 -22.12 2.60
CA ILE A 802 -20.34 -21.73 3.81
C ILE A 802 -19.54 -20.66 4.54
N VAL A 803 -20.17 -19.52 4.77
CA VAL A 803 -19.56 -18.39 5.47
C VAL A 803 -20.26 -18.18 6.81
N THR A 804 -19.45 -18.08 7.87
CA THR A 804 -19.88 -17.55 9.15
C THR A 804 -18.99 -16.36 9.43
N SER A 805 -19.51 -15.15 9.26
CA SER A 805 -18.74 -13.92 9.37
C SER A 805 -19.60 -12.83 9.95
N ASP A 806 -19.00 -12.00 10.81
CA ASP A 806 -19.58 -10.76 11.31
C ASP A 806 -19.11 -9.53 10.51
N GLY A 807 -18.29 -9.75 9.47
CA GLY A 807 -17.77 -8.71 8.58
C GLY A 807 -18.50 -8.58 7.24
N ILE A 808 -17.88 -7.89 6.29
CA ILE A 808 -18.41 -7.71 4.94
C ILE A 808 -18.19 -8.99 4.12
N VAL A 809 -19.26 -9.57 3.63
CA VAL A 809 -19.22 -10.78 2.79
C VAL A 809 -19.50 -10.41 1.34
N THR A 810 -18.62 -10.81 0.44
CA THR A 810 -18.85 -10.76 -1.01
C THR A 810 -18.85 -12.18 -1.53
N SER A 811 -20.02 -12.72 -1.85
CA SER A 811 -20.15 -14.02 -2.50
C SER A 811 -20.55 -13.86 -3.96
N ASP A 812 -19.97 -14.70 -4.84
CA ASP A 812 -20.17 -14.56 -6.27
C ASP A 812 -21.54 -15.06 -6.75
N GLY A 813 -22.30 -14.08 -7.25
CA GLY A 813 -23.18 -14.35 -8.37
C GLY A 813 -22.39 -14.18 -9.67
N ILE A 814 -22.56 -15.08 -10.57
CA ILE A 814 -21.94 -15.18 -11.88
C ILE A 814 -22.02 -13.86 -12.64
N VAL A 815 -20.86 -13.32 -13.02
CA VAL A 815 -20.80 -12.33 -14.10
C VAL A 815 -20.36 -13.03 -15.38
N ILE A 816 -21.26 -13.16 -16.30
CA ILE A 816 -20.94 -13.57 -17.66
C ILE A 816 -20.62 -12.30 -18.41
N SER A 817 -19.36 -12.07 -18.73
CA SER A 817 -19.01 -10.97 -19.65
C SER A 817 -18.84 -11.52 -21.04
N ASP A 818 -19.39 -10.80 -21.99
CA ASP A 818 -19.08 -10.97 -23.39
C ASP A 818 -17.57 -10.77 -23.59
N SER A 819 -16.99 -11.48 -24.54
CA SER A 819 -15.56 -11.39 -24.96
C SER A 819 -15.21 -10.04 -25.60
N LEU A 820 -15.80 -8.96 -25.13
CA LEU A 820 -15.55 -7.60 -25.57
C LEU A 820 -14.36 -7.03 -24.80
N LEU A 821 -13.30 -6.69 -25.53
CA LEU A 821 -12.20 -5.91 -24.99
C LEU A 821 -12.64 -4.44 -24.93
N SER A 822 -12.51 -3.83 -23.80
CA SER A 822 -12.66 -2.38 -23.65
C SER A 822 -11.29 -1.76 -23.38
N GLY A 823 -11.00 -0.67 -24.06
CA GLY A 823 -10.01 0.30 -23.61
C GLY A 823 -10.49 0.85 -22.27
N ASP A 824 -9.57 1.27 -21.46
CA ASP A 824 -9.88 1.86 -20.17
C ASP A 824 -10.87 3.01 -20.37
N ASN A 825 -12.05 2.90 -19.79
CA ASN A 825 -13.06 3.96 -19.92
C ASN A 825 -12.78 5.03 -18.88
N THR A 826 -11.62 5.68 -19.02
CA THR A 826 -11.13 6.68 -18.08
C THR A 826 -12.04 7.89 -17.90
N ALA A 827 -13.00 8.08 -18.81
CA ALA A 827 -14.05 9.08 -18.66
C ALA A 827 -14.98 8.83 -17.44
N PHE A 828 -15.09 7.58 -17.02
CA PHE A 828 -15.82 7.18 -15.81
C PHE A 828 -14.95 7.00 -14.57
N MET A 829 -13.63 7.09 -14.73
CA MET A 829 -12.68 7.10 -13.62
C MET A 829 -12.68 8.49 -13.00
N LEU A 830 -13.35 8.62 -11.85
CA LEU A 830 -13.24 9.85 -11.07
C LEU A 830 -11.83 9.92 -10.52
N PRO A 831 -11.07 11.02 -10.79
CA PRO A 831 -9.76 11.25 -10.18
C PRO A 831 -9.91 11.27 -8.65
N GLU A 832 -8.92 10.77 -7.94
CA GLU A 832 -8.83 10.82 -6.48
C GLU A 832 -8.19 12.11 -5.97
#